data_5848eac2f7db3cd5e23a011b2393cfd1
#
_entry.id   5848eac2f7db3cd5e23a011b2393cfd1
#
_cell.length_a   1.000
_cell.length_b   1.000
_cell.length_c   1.000
_cell.angle_alpha   90.00
_cell.angle_beta   90.00
_cell.angle_gamma   90.00
#
_symmetry.space_group_name_H-M   'P 1'
#
loop_
_entity.id
_entity.type
_entity.pdbx_description
1 polymer ?
#
loop_
_entity_poly.entity_id
_entity_poly.type
_entity_poly.pdbx_seq_one_letter_code
_entity_poly.pdbx_strand_id
1 'polypeptide(L)'
;MGIMSIVSLALGALLLIGFLLGFWRSWRKSLIRFGFIVLSFIAALLLSSKISKILMSKYVSGLVISLFGMSIDFEELAGEFAGDLLGEGSAITSFATALMNIAIKLISFLIIFVSFMIVTLIIYWIISLAMNSKRKKNSVGEAKERIWERFIGSGISLISTLVMCMVLFTPVFGVMNVCDKFLKDDKKASASAYNETTFVAGKFYTENENIGKVESYLEKYDKLRKDYKKSFAGVVLTYTGVDAVGKTVFNSITTVEQDGIKVNFTDECVNIVNVYNIYKENFVENKFDLATEKSVTALEDIYLISRNSEVLRTFIVDLVPKMSNKWANGEKFLNMELPATGDTKEIVVDLLGVFGTKDFVVLDRNIDVLFEAIKIANTHEVISSVNTGTELMDVIDRDGFVKDEIKTLSITPEFKRALPNVMTTMVKLAYKSALEDPGTKLDQEFTQEKLASIVWDNEADVTQTIISRMFKFFDTEDVIDNLTDFGVVIDSARKSAVLSKPVKILMNDYIEAKVDGLGGSKQTILNSINDNWDSPDYCYTDLFATVEVTAKIAKDSGSMQMTDMKDSIKNLIENDTSGEVKATIKEAVNNGALDSLVGDANKAGVYKDILFEIIDETDSSTIDQDLQAGQVIADIINNPKTGETSMLDNYSGETDEEKAEVVIETLVSSETVMNVLTDEANKVDGGHNSDVKNYIDNLSDSDKSALSSALSQYDSTNPKIQTLSKLFGN
;
A
#
# COMPACT_ATOMS: atom_id res chain seq x y z
N MET A 1 7.77 -31.83 52.06
CA MET A 1 9.06 -31.30 51.54
C MET A 1 8.75 -30.64 50.21
N GLY A 2 9.13 -29.36 50.03
CA GLY A 2 8.93 -28.66 48.78
C GLY A 2 9.83 -29.23 47.65
N ILE A 3 9.44 -29.12 46.41
CA ILE A 3 10.19 -29.64 45.23
C ILE A 3 11.66 -29.17 45.28
N MET A 4 11.91 -27.91 45.66
CA MET A 4 13.27 -27.34 45.75
C MET A 4 14.12 -27.95 46.85
N SER A 5 13.53 -28.43 47.94
CA SER A 5 14.23 -29.19 48.98
C SER A 5 14.68 -30.55 48.46
N ILE A 6 13.86 -31.24 47.66
CA ILE A 6 14.20 -32.54 47.06
C ILE A 6 15.35 -32.34 46.06
N VAL A 7 15.26 -31.32 45.19
CA VAL A 7 16.32 -31.00 44.21
C VAL A 7 17.64 -30.64 44.92
N SER A 8 17.58 -29.86 45.97
CA SER A 8 18.77 -29.51 46.79
C SER A 8 19.41 -30.71 47.45
N LEU A 9 18.58 -31.65 47.97
CA LEU A 9 19.07 -32.87 48.58
C LEU A 9 19.70 -33.80 47.55
N ALA A 10 19.08 -33.93 46.39
CA ALA A 10 19.58 -34.74 45.26
C ALA A 10 20.92 -34.17 44.76
N LEU A 11 21.02 -32.85 44.56
CA LEU A 11 22.26 -32.17 44.12
C LEU A 11 23.34 -32.33 45.17
N GLY A 12 23.01 -32.12 46.47
CA GLY A 12 23.95 -32.28 47.55
C GLY A 12 24.48 -33.72 47.63
N ALA A 13 23.60 -34.72 47.47
CA ALA A 13 23.99 -36.13 47.39
C ALA A 13 24.91 -36.41 46.22
N LEU A 14 24.60 -35.92 45.00
CA LEU A 14 25.42 -36.07 43.79
C LEU A 14 26.82 -35.42 43.96
N LEU A 15 26.89 -34.22 44.54
CA LEU A 15 28.15 -33.57 44.83
C LEU A 15 28.97 -34.28 45.89
N LEU A 16 28.33 -34.80 46.95
CA LEU A 16 28.99 -35.59 47.98
C LEU A 16 29.53 -36.91 47.39
N ILE A 17 28.73 -37.64 46.60
CA ILE A 17 29.17 -38.84 45.90
C ILE A 17 30.32 -38.49 44.93
N GLY A 18 30.22 -37.40 44.20
CA GLY A 18 31.29 -36.93 43.32
C GLY A 18 32.61 -36.66 44.07
N PHE A 19 32.50 -36.00 45.24
CA PHE A 19 33.65 -35.73 46.07
C PHE A 19 34.27 -37.02 46.64
N LEU A 20 33.47 -37.91 47.20
CA LEU A 20 33.94 -39.18 47.77
C LEU A 20 34.57 -40.09 46.72
N LEU A 21 33.95 -40.19 45.55
CA LEU A 21 34.51 -40.96 44.43
C LEU A 21 35.83 -40.37 43.90
N GLY A 22 35.97 -39.04 43.91
CA GLY A 22 37.21 -38.35 43.57
C GLY A 22 38.30 -38.58 44.62
N PHE A 23 37.92 -38.59 45.92
CA PHE A 23 38.85 -38.84 47.04
C PHE A 23 39.41 -40.27 47.02
N TRP A 24 38.59 -41.24 46.61
CA TRP A 24 39.08 -42.62 46.47
C TRP A 24 39.92 -42.86 45.20
N ARG A 25 39.85 -41.91 44.23
CA ARG A 25 40.59 -41.97 42.97
C ARG A 25 41.80 -41.07 42.99
N SER A 26 42.90 -41.47 42.34
CA SER A 26 44.01 -40.50 42.14
C SER A 26 43.60 -39.39 41.20
N TRP A 27 44.20 -38.19 41.31
CA TRP A 27 43.92 -37.06 40.48
C TRP A 27 44.00 -37.36 38.95
N ARG A 28 44.94 -38.24 38.55
CA ARG A 28 45.07 -38.67 37.15
C ARG A 28 43.83 -39.40 36.62
N LYS A 29 43.21 -40.25 37.46
CA LYS A 29 41.97 -40.96 37.08
C LYS A 29 40.77 -40.02 37.03
N SER A 30 40.72 -39.05 37.93
CA SER A 30 39.66 -38.03 37.92
C SER A 30 39.78 -37.11 36.71
N LEU A 31 41.02 -36.76 36.29
CA LEU A 31 41.30 -35.94 35.11
C LEU A 31 40.90 -36.67 33.82
N ILE A 32 41.23 -37.96 33.68
CA ILE A 32 40.84 -38.74 32.51
C ILE A 32 39.29 -38.79 32.42
N ARG A 33 38.59 -39.03 33.55
CA ARG A 33 37.15 -39.05 33.59
C ARG A 33 36.52 -37.69 33.20
N PHE A 34 37.11 -36.61 33.68
CA PHE A 34 36.73 -35.25 33.33
C PHE A 34 36.87 -35.05 31.81
N GLY A 35 38.02 -35.42 31.23
CA GLY A 35 38.26 -35.35 29.79
C GLY A 35 37.21 -36.09 28.97
N PHE A 36 36.81 -37.28 29.41
CA PHE A 36 35.76 -38.06 28.76
C PHE A 36 34.37 -37.42 28.86
N ILE A 37 34.04 -36.78 29.99
CA ILE A 37 32.76 -36.04 30.13
C ILE A 37 32.74 -34.85 29.20
N VAL A 38 33.83 -34.07 29.13
CA VAL A 38 33.97 -32.96 28.22
C VAL A 38 33.90 -33.42 26.74
N LEU A 39 34.59 -34.53 26.39
CA LEU A 39 34.50 -35.11 25.05
C LEU A 39 33.08 -35.54 24.68
N SER A 40 32.36 -36.15 25.61
CA SER A 40 30.93 -36.53 25.44
C SER A 40 30.05 -35.31 25.21
N PHE A 41 30.32 -34.23 25.93
CA PHE A 41 29.61 -32.96 25.80
C PHE A 41 29.85 -32.32 24.42
N ILE A 42 31.12 -32.25 23.97
CA ILE A 42 31.46 -31.72 22.65
C ILE A 42 30.85 -32.58 21.54
N ALA A 43 30.90 -33.90 21.66
CA ALA A 43 30.29 -34.82 20.70
C ALA A 43 28.77 -34.60 20.63
N ALA A 44 28.10 -34.41 21.76
CA ALA A 44 26.68 -34.14 21.81
C ALA A 44 26.33 -32.81 21.11
N LEU A 45 27.10 -31.74 21.33
CA LEU A 45 26.92 -30.44 20.67
C LEU A 45 27.04 -30.55 19.15
N LEU A 46 28.08 -31.26 18.67
CA LEU A 46 28.34 -31.35 17.22
C LEU A 46 27.38 -32.28 16.47
N LEU A 47 26.90 -33.35 17.12
CA LEU A 47 26.08 -34.38 16.49
C LEU A 47 24.57 -34.15 16.66
N SER A 48 24.12 -33.35 17.65
CA SER A 48 22.70 -33.16 17.95
C SER A 48 21.91 -32.67 16.74
N SER A 49 22.43 -31.70 15.98
CA SER A 49 21.79 -31.16 14.78
C SER A 49 21.65 -32.16 13.63
N LYS A 50 22.64 -33.07 13.46
CA LYS A 50 22.57 -34.12 12.41
C LYS A 50 21.58 -35.22 12.79
N ILE A 51 21.58 -35.64 14.04
CA ILE A 51 20.68 -36.71 14.52
C ILE A 51 19.25 -36.24 14.63
N SER A 52 19.01 -34.97 15.01
CA SER A 52 17.66 -34.42 15.04
C SER A 52 16.99 -34.46 13.66
N LYS A 53 17.72 -34.16 12.58
CA LYS A 53 17.21 -34.26 11.20
C LYS A 53 16.79 -35.70 10.83
N ILE A 54 17.52 -36.71 11.31
CA ILE A 54 17.20 -38.13 11.07
C ILE A 54 15.97 -38.54 11.89
N LEU A 55 15.86 -38.06 13.12
CA LEU A 55 14.71 -38.39 13.99
C LEU A 55 13.42 -37.73 13.47
N MET A 56 13.50 -36.46 12.99
CA MET A 56 12.37 -35.77 12.38
C MET A 56 11.79 -36.54 11.19
N SER A 57 12.63 -37.08 10.34
CA SER A 57 12.18 -37.78 9.13
C SER A 57 11.43 -39.09 9.41
N LYS A 58 11.54 -39.64 10.62
CA LYS A 58 11.02 -40.96 10.96
C LYS A 58 9.89 -41.04 12.02
N TYR A 59 9.73 -40.01 12.87
CA TYR A 59 8.96 -40.16 14.10
C TYR A 59 8.05 -38.98 14.48
N VAL A 60 7.59 -38.16 13.53
CA VAL A 60 6.97 -36.86 13.80
C VAL A 60 5.49 -36.90 14.22
N SER A 61 4.83 -38.03 14.27
CA SER A 61 3.43 -38.07 14.72
C SER A 61 3.31 -38.48 16.18
N GLY A 62 2.82 -37.58 17.04
CA GLY A 62 2.35 -37.90 18.39
C GLY A 62 3.37 -37.76 19.53
N LEU A 63 4.28 -36.77 19.50
CA LEU A 63 5.21 -36.53 20.62
C LEU A 63 4.56 -35.66 21.71
N VAL A 64 4.16 -36.27 22.82
CA VAL A 64 3.76 -35.56 24.04
C VAL A 64 4.97 -35.42 24.95
N ILE A 65 5.39 -34.16 25.24
CA ILE A 65 6.48 -33.89 26.19
C ILE A 65 5.88 -33.56 27.55
N SER A 66 6.06 -34.48 28.50
CA SER A 66 5.68 -34.25 29.89
C SER A 66 6.91 -33.78 30.71
N LEU A 67 6.95 -32.51 31.08
CA LEU A 67 7.99 -31.92 31.92
C LEU A 67 7.37 -31.33 33.19
N PHE A 68 7.84 -31.80 34.34
CA PHE A 68 7.39 -31.34 35.69
C PHE A 68 5.87 -31.43 35.94
N GLY A 69 5.19 -32.44 35.35
CA GLY A 69 3.73 -32.64 35.54
C GLY A 69 2.88 -31.76 34.61
N MET A 70 3.50 -31.08 33.68
CA MET A 70 2.85 -30.44 32.53
C MET A 70 3.01 -31.34 31.32
N SER A 71 1.94 -31.83 30.76
CA SER A 71 1.94 -32.45 29.44
C SER A 71 1.67 -31.34 28.43
N ILE A 72 2.66 -31.03 27.60
CA ILE A 72 2.47 -30.13 26.48
C ILE A 72 2.20 -31.00 25.27
N ASP A 73 0.93 -31.12 24.92
CA ASP A 73 0.53 -31.63 23.63
C ASP A 73 0.62 -30.50 22.62
N PHE A 74 1.64 -30.57 21.77
CA PHE A 74 1.87 -29.52 20.76
C PHE A 74 0.80 -29.54 19.67
N GLU A 75 0.12 -30.67 19.46
CA GLU A 75 -0.99 -30.77 18.52
C GLU A 75 -2.26 -30.17 19.12
N GLU A 76 -2.48 -30.33 20.43
CA GLU A 76 -3.58 -29.72 21.20
C GLU A 76 -3.35 -28.21 21.37
N LEU A 77 -2.11 -27.76 21.69
CA LEU A 77 -1.74 -26.36 21.82
C LEU A 77 -1.82 -25.62 20.45
N ALA A 78 -1.35 -26.26 19.40
CA ALA A 78 -1.48 -25.76 18.04
C ALA A 78 -2.95 -25.79 17.58
N GLY A 79 -3.71 -26.80 17.95
CA GLY A 79 -5.14 -26.94 17.67
C GLY A 79 -5.99 -25.88 18.38
N GLU A 80 -5.72 -25.59 19.66
CA GLU A 80 -6.41 -24.54 20.42
C GLU A 80 -6.04 -23.13 19.91
N PHE A 81 -4.73 -22.89 19.67
CA PHE A 81 -4.25 -21.58 19.17
C PHE A 81 -4.68 -21.31 17.72
N ALA A 82 -4.80 -22.34 16.93
CA ALA A 82 -5.05 -22.26 15.50
C ALA A 82 -6.46 -22.74 15.11
N GLY A 83 -7.15 -23.51 15.93
CA GLY A 83 -8.51 -23.98 15.68
C GLY A 83 -9.51 -22.83 15.63
N ASP A 84 -9.37 -21.86 16.52
CA ASP A 84 -10.20 -20.64 16.55
C ASP A 84 -9.74 -19.61 15.49
N LEU A 85 -8.43 -19.59 15.14
CA LEU A 85 -7.88 -18.60 14.22
C LEU A 85 -7.76 -19.10 12.78
N LEU A 86 -7.60 -20.38 12.52
CA LEU A 86 -7.09 -20.86 11.22
C LEU A 86 -7.97 -21.88 10.49
N GLY A 87 -8.91 -22.54 11.13
CA GLY A 87 -9.88 -23.45 10.51
C GLY A 87 -9.33 -24.54 9.56
N GLU A 88 -8.02 -24.58 9.29
CA GLU A 88 -7.39 -25.49 8.33
C GLU A 88 -6.09 -26.11 8.82
N GLY A 89 -6.04 -27.43 8.84
CA GLY A 89 -5.00 -28.24 9.43
C GLY A 89 -3.55 -28.09 8.94
N SER A 90 -3.28 -27.38 7.85
CA SER A 90 -1.92 -27.35 7.27
C SER A 90 -0.99 -26.29 7.86
N ALA A 91 -1.51 -25.10 8.21
CA ALA A 91 -0.71 -24.05 8.84
C ALA A 91 -0.40 -24.39 10.30
N ILE A 92 -1.36 -25.07 10.97
CA ILE A 92 -1.18 -25.66 12.31
C ILE A 92 -0.06 -26.69 12.30
N THR A 93 -0.03 -27.53 11.27
CA THR A 93 0.99 -28.57 11.13
C THR A 93 2.39 -27.97 10.95
N SER A 94 2.53 -26.89 10.18
CA SER A 94 3.82 -26.21 9.97
C SER A 94 4.33 -25.56 11.26
N PHE A 95 3.44 -24.89 12.01
CA PHE A 95 3.75 -24.27 13.30
C PHE A 95 4.19 -25.31 14.33
N ALA A 96 3.40 -26.39 14.50
CA ALA A 96 3.72 -27.50 15.40
C ALA A 96 5.02 -28.19 15.00
N THR A 97 5.27 -28.37 13.69
CA THR A 97 6.50 -28.98 13.18
C THR A 97 7.74 -28.14 13.49
N ALA A 98 7.67 -26.82 13.38
CA ALA A 98 8.79 -25.92 13.69
C ALA A 98 9.13 -25.97 15.20
N LEU A 99 8.13 -25.87 16.09
CA LEU A 99 8.34 -26.03 17.53
C LEU A 99 8.89 -27.42 17.91
N MET A 100 8.36 -28.45 17.28
CA MET A 100 8.80 -29.84 17.52
C MET A 100 10.26 -30.05 17.06
N ASN A 101 10.70 -29.41 15.97
CA ASN A 101 12.08 -29.47 15.51
C ASN A 101 13.07 -28.97 16.56
N ILE A 102 12.73 -27.89 17.24
CA ILE A 102 13.55 -27.33 18.33
C ILE A 102 13.59 -28.29 19.53
N ALA A 103 12.44 -28.85 19.92
CA ALA A 103 12.36 -29.80 21.02
C ALA A 103 13.15 -31.10 20.74
N ILE A 104 13.08 -31.63 19.53
CA ILE A 104 13.79 -32.84 19.13
C ILE A 104 15.32 -32.60 19.13
N LYS A 105 15.81 -31.41 18.81
CA LYS A 105 17.25 -31.10 18.94
C LYS A 105 17.73 -31.23 20.37
N LEU A 106 16.97 -30.75 21.34
CA LEU A 106 17.29 -30.86 22.76
C LEU A 106 17.30 -32.31 23.23
N ILE A 107 16.28 -33.09 22.87
CA ILE A 107 16.20 -34.53 23.19
C ILE A 107 17.37 -35.28 22.55
N SER A 108 17.68 -35.01 21.29
CA SER A 108 18.82 -35.60 20.58
C SER A 108 20.13 -35.31 21.30
N PHE A 109 20.35 -34.09 21.75
CA PHE A 109 21.52 -33.69 22.50
C PHE A 109 21.69 -34.51 23.79
N LEU A 110 20.61 -34.69 24.56
CA LEU A 110 20.64 -35.47 25.79
C LEU A 110 20.91 -36.96 25.51
N ILE A 111 20.25 -37.53 24.51
CA ILE A 111 20.45 -38.94 24.13
C ILE A 111 21.92 -39.17 23.70
N ILE A 112 22.47 -38.31 22.86
CA ILE A 112 23.85 -38.44 22.41
C ILE A 112 24.84 -38.30 23.59
N PHE A 113 24.61 -37.28 24.45
CA PHE A 113 25.44 -37.12 25.64
C PHE A 113 25.48 -38.34 26.52
N VAL A 114 24.31 -38.90 26.87
CA VAL A 114 24.21 -40.10 27.72
C VAL A 114 24.84 -41.32 27.03
N SER A 115 24.60 -41.50 25.72
CA SER A 115 25.17 -42.63 24.98
C SER A 115 26.71 -42.56 24.93
N PHE A 116 27.27 -41.38 24.60
CA PHE A 116 28.73 -41.18 24.62
C PHE A 116 29.30 -41.31 26.02
N MET A 117 28.58 -40.84 27.05
CA MET A 117 29.00 -41.00 28.43
C MET A 117 29.10 -42.48 28.85
N ILE A 118 28.15 -43.31 28.43
CA ILE A 118 28.19 -44.79 28.69
C ILE A 118 29.40 -45.39 28.00
N VAL A 119 29.63 -45.11 26.72
CA VAL A 119 30.79 -45.62 25.97
C VAL A 119 32.11 -45.16 26.59
N THR A 120 32.23 -43.89 26.93
CA THR A 120 33.41 -43.34 27.59
C THR A 120 33.66 -43.86 28.97
N LEU A 121 32.60 -44.20 29.75
CA LEU A 121 32.70 -44.85 31.03
C LEU A 121 33.26 -46.27 30.90
N ILE A 122 32.87 -47.03 29.89
CA ILE A 122 33.42 -48.35 29.60
C ILE A 122 34.90 -48.26 29.28
N ILE A 123 35.28 -47.33 28.38
CA ILE A 123 36.68 -47.07 28.01
C ILE A 123 37.47 -46.64 29.27
N TYR A 124 36.91 -45.72 30.06
CA TYR A 124 37.52 -45.27 31.30
C TYR A 124 37.78 -46.47 32.27
N TRP A 125 36.82 -47.38 32.39
CA TRP A 125 36.94 -48.56 33.25
C TRP A 125 38.14 -49.43 32.80
N ILE A 126 38.29 -49.70 31.50
CA ILE A 126 39.38 -50.43 30.92
C ILE A 126 40.72 -49.76 31.22
N ILE A 127 40.82 -48.43 30.97
CA ILE A 127 42.07 -47.63 31.23
C ILE A 127 42.37 -47.66 32.72
N SER A 128 41.35 -47.53 33.59
CA SER A 128 41.51 -47.54 35.03
C SER A 128 42.05 -48.87 35.54
N LEU A 129 41.65 -50.02 34.94
CA LEU A 129 42.19 -51.35 35.28
C LEU A 129 43.68 -51.45 34.88
N ALA A 130 44.05 -50.97 33.66
CA ALA A 130 45.43 -50.94 33.17
C ALA A 130 46.33 -50.07 34.08
N MET A 131 45.87 -48.92 34.54
CA MET A 131 46.59 -48.04 35.44
C MET A 131 46.77 -48.65 36.83
N ASN A 132 45.79 -49.44 37.35
CA ASN A 132 45.89 -50.10 38.60
C ASN A 132 46.92 -51.23 38.57
N SER A 133 47.01 -51.94 37.46
CA SER A 133 48.01 -53.01 37.26
C SER A 133 49.45 -52.52 37.31
N LYS A 134 49.72 -51.33 36.73
CA LYS A 134 51.08 -50.72 36.80
C LYS A 134 51.45 -50.19 38.18
N ARG A 135 50.47 -49.75 38.98
CA ARG A 135 50.71 -49.13 40.31
C ARG A 135 51.03 -50.17 41.38
N LYS A 136 50.60 -51.40 41.25
CA LYS A 136 50.99 -52.49 42.20
C LYS A 136 52.45 -52.84 42.19
N LYS A 137 53.21 -52.48 41.13
CA LYS A 137 54.66 -52.73 41.01
C LYS A 137 55.56 -51.69 41.69
N ASN A 138 55.09 -50.51 42.09
CA ASN A 138 55.94 -49.40 42.56
C ASN A 138 55.54 -48.84 43.95
N SER A 139 54.99 -49.65 44.84
CA SER A 139 54.46 -49.16 46.12
C SER A 139 55.44 -49.36 47.29
N VAL A 140 56.46 -48.57 47.37
CA VAL A 140 57.16 -48.25 48.64
C VAL A 140 57.58 -46.77 48.60
N GLY A 141 56.81 -45.93 49.30
CA GLY A 141 57.14 -44.52 49.53
C GLY A 141 55.93 -43.57 49.49
N GLU A 142 55.70 -42.88 50.56
CA GLU A 142 55.04 -41.58 50.70
C GLU A 142 53.51 -41.54 50.92
N ALA A 143 53.11 -41.70 52.18
CA ALA A 143 51.72 -41.52 52.65
C ALA A 143 51.23 -40.05 52.51
N LYS A 144 52.13 -39.06 52.60
CA LYS A 144 51.81 -37.63 52.57
C LYS A 144 51.42 -37.10 51.19
N GLU A 145 52.13 -37.52 50.16
CA GLU A 145 51.79 -37.18 48.75
C GLU A 145 50.45 -37.74 48.31
N ARG A 146 50.08 -38.94 48.84
CA ARG A 146 48.82 -39.58 48.49
C ARG A 146 47.58 -38.83 48.98
N ILE A 147 47.67 -38.02 50.05
CA ILE A 147 46.55 -37.28 50.57
C ILE A 147 46.24 -36.05 49.64
N TRP A 148 47.26 -35.31 49.25
CA TRP A 148 47.10 -34.19 48.29
C TRP A 148 46.56 -34.64 46.95
N GLU A 149 47.11 -35.74 46.41
CA GLU A 149 46.57 -36.34 45.20
C GLU A 149 45.07 -36.69 45.28
N ARG A 150 44.61 -37.09 46.45
CA ARG A 150 43.18 -37.40 46.71
C ARG A 150 42.31 -36.14 46.79
N PHE A 151 42.83 -35.08 47.43
CA PHE A 151 42.12 -33.80 47.49
C PHE A 151 42.02 -33.15 46.07
N ILE A 152 43.10 -33.16 45.31
CA ILE A 152 43.08 -32.71 43.92
C ILE A 152 42.08 -33.57 43.10
N GLY A 153 42.13 -34.89 43.26
CA GLY A 153 41.20 -35.82 42.62
C GLY A 153 39.72 -35.52 42.97
N SER A 154 39.43 -35.17 44.23
CA SER A 154 38.05 -34.81 44.61
C SER A 154 37.61 -33.48 44.04
N GLY A 155 38.50 -32.49 43.93
CA GLY A 155 38.22 -31.21 43.28
C GLY A 155 37.86 -31.40 41.78
N ILE A 156 38.68 -32.17 41.06
CA ILE A 156 38.43 -32.47 39.62
C ILE A 156 37.11 -33.25 39.45
N SER A 157 36.82 -34.19 40.37
CA SER A 157 35.59 -34.97 40.33
C SER A 157 34.35 -34.12 40.66
N LEU A 158 34.45 -33.17 41.54
CA LEU A 158 33.41 -32.16 41.80
C LEU A 158 33.09 -31.38 40.55
N ILE A 159 34.11 -30.83 39.87
CA ILE A 159 33.94 -30.11 38.58
C ILE A 159 33.27 -31.02 37.55
N SER A 160 33.71 -32.28 37.46
CA SER A 160 33.11 -33.25 36.55
C SER A 160 31.62 -33.47 36.85
N THR A 161 31.26 -33.54 38.13
CA THR A 161 29.87 -33.69 38.57
C THR A 161 29.03 -32.43 38.24
N LEU A 162 29.63 -31.24 38.44
CA LEU A 162 28.97 -29.98 38.07
C LEU A 162 28.70 -29.87 36.55
N VAL A 163 29.66 -30.28 35.70
CA VAL A 163 29.46 -30.33 34.25
C VAL A 163 28.36 -31.35 33.87
N MET A 164 28.33 -32.50 34.52
CA MET A 164 27.25 -33.48 34.29
C MET A 164 25.90 -32.94 34.73
N CYS A 165 25.82 -32.29 35.88
CA CYS A 165 24.59 -31.63 36.34
C CYS A 165 24.17 -30.50 35.36
N MET A 166 25.11 -29.70 34.88
CA MET A 166 24.82 -28.70 33.89
C MET A 166 24.11 -29.26 32.65
N VAL A 167 24.61 -30.36 32.10
CA VAL A 167 24.03 -30.97 30.90
C VAL A 167 22.65 -31.56 31.21
N LEU A 168 22.49 -32.29 32.32
CA LEU A 168 21.22 -32.90 32.71
C LEU A 168 20.14 -31.88 33.03
N PHE A 169 20.52 -30.73 33.61
CA PHE A 169 19.60 -29.62 33.92
C PHE A 169 19.47 -28.58 32.83
N THR A 170 20.14 -28.73 31.68
CA THR A 170 20.03 -27.81 30.51
C THR A 170 18.58 -27.52 30.13
N PRO A 171 17.66 -28.51 30.02
CA PRO A 171 16.25 -28.21 29.72
C PRO A 171 15.58 -27.35 30.79
N VAL A 172 15.89 -27.59 32.07
CA VAL A 172 15.35 -26.81 33.20
C VAL A 172 15.86 -25.37 33.15
N PHE A 173 17.16 -25.18 32.90
CA PHE A 173 17.74 -23.86 32.72
C PHE A 173 17.17 -23.14 31.51
N GLY A 174 16.82 -23.86 30.45
CA GLY A 174 16.14 -23.32 29.28
C GLY A 174 14.75 -22.76 29.62
N VAL A 175 13.90 -23.58 30.26
CA VAL A 175 12.58 -23.14 30.74
C VAL A 175 12.72 -21.94 31.70
N MET A 176 13.69 -21.99 32.63
CA MET A 176 13.99 -20.87 33.52
C MET A 176 14.41 -19.60 32.73
N ASN A 177 15.16 -19.75 31.66
CA ASN A 177 15.58 -18.62 30.82
C ASN A 177 14.39 -17.98 30.10
N VAL A 178 13.50 -18.78 29.53
CA VAL A 178 12.24 -18.33 28.91
C VAL A 178 11.40 -17.54 29.91
N CYS A 179 11.11 -18.14 31.09
CA CYS A 179 10.32 -17.48 32.11
C CYS A 179 11.00 -16.25 32.72
N ASP A 180 12.35 -16.24 32.86
CA ASP A 180 13.11 -15.08 33.33
C ASP A 180 13.03 -13.90 32.32
N LYS A 181 12.98 -14.16 30.99
CA LYS A 181 12.80 -13.13 29.99
C LYS A 181 11.40 -12.51 30.11
N PHE A 182 10.36 -13.33 30.18
CA PHE A 182 8.99 -12.84 30.39
C PHE A 182 8.86 -11.95 31.64
N LEU A 183 9.40 -12.38 32.76
CA LEU A 183 9.34 -11.59 34.01
C LEU A 183 10.23 -10.33 34.01
N LYS A 184 11.23 -10.24 33.11
CA LYS A 184 12.08 -9.04 32.98
C LYS A 184 11.49 -8.00 32.05
N ASP A 185 10.85 -8.42 30.99
CA ASP A 185 10.18 -7.54 30.04
C ASP A 185 8.98 -6.86 30.71
N ASP A 186 8.25 -7.57 31.60
CA ASP A 186 7.26 -6.95 32.48
C ASP A 186 7.80 -5.80 33.31
N LYS A 187 9.02 -5.92 33.84
CA LYS A 187 9.65 -4.86 34.66
C LYS A 187 10.19 -3.70 33.85
N LYS A 188 10.62 -3.92 32.59
CA LYS A 188 11.03 -2.85 31.68
C LYS A 188 9.83 -2.09 31.16
N ALA A 189 8.74 -2.76 30.83
CA ALA A 189 7.48 -2.14 30.49
C ALA A 189 6.97 -1.26 31.64
N SER A 190 7.03 -1.74 32.89
CA SER A 190 6.67 -0.95 34.07
C SER A 190 7.60 0.25 34.35
N ALA A 191 8.85 0.23 33.88
CA ALA A 191 9.81 1.32 34.10
C ALA A 191 9.84 2.35 32.96
N SER A 192 9.42 1.98 31.75
CA SER A 192 9.26 2.91 30.61
C SER A 192 7.88 3.57 30.56
N ALA A 193 6.92 3.06 31.30
CA ALA A 193 5.55 3.58 31.41
C ALA A 193 5.43 4.84 32.30
N TYR A 194 6.49 5.63 32.45
CA TYR A 194 6.37 6.98 33.00
C TYR A 194 5.99 8.05 31.97
N ASN A 195 5.73 7.64 30.73
CA ASN A 195 5.02 8.45 29.74
C ASN A 195 3.87 7.61 29.12
N GLU A 196 2.71 7.81 29.73
CA GLU A 196 1.36 7.61 29.21
C GLU A 196 1.09 6.40 28.25
N THR A 197 1.32 5.19 28.73
CA THR A 197 0.41 4.05 28.52
C THR A 197 0.79 2.93 29.46
N THR A 198 -0.03 2.73 30.45
CA THR A 198 0.15 1.74 31.51
C THR A 198 0.00 0.32 30.97
N PHE A 199 1.11 -0.31 30.68
CA PHE A 199 1.13 -1.78 30.53
C PHE A 199 1.09 -2.39 31.93
N VAL A 200 -0.09 -2.66 32.40
CA VAL A 200 -0.30 -3.33 33.69
C VAL A 200 -0.26 -4.83 33.44
N ALA A 201 0.89 -5.46 33.72
CA ALA A 201 0.98 -6.89 33.95
C ALA A 201 0.23 -7.28 35.23
N GLY A 202 -1.06 -7.13 35.23
CA GLY A 202 -1.87 -7.36 36.43
C GLY A 202 -3.35 -7.55 36.20
N LYS A 203 -3.80 -7.59 34.96
CA LYS A 203 -5.21 -7.92 34.68
C LYS A 203 -5.36 -8.65 33.35
N PHE A 204 -4.96 -9.90 33.31
CA PHE A 204 -5.50 -10.84 32.37
C PHE A 204 -6.87 -11.33 32.90
N TYR A 205 -7.88 -10.51 32.76
CA TYR A 205 -9.25 -10.95 32.96
C TYR A 205 -9.93 -11.07 31.63
N THR A 206 -9.95 -12.25 31.07
CA THR A 206 -10.98 -12.67 30.14
C THR A 206 -11.27 -14.15 30.31
N GLU A 207 -12.51 -14.51 30.09
CA GLU A 207 -13.16 -15.79 30.31
C GLU A 207 -12.58 -17.00 29.54
N ASN A 208 -11.36 -16.88 29.01
CA ASN A 208 -10.73 -17.98 28.31
C ASN A 208 -9.86 -18.78 29.30
N GLU A 209 -10.31 -19.98 29.64
CA GLU A 209 -9.75 -20.91 30.65
C GLU A 209 -8.24 -21.17 30.43
N ASN A 210 -7.74 -21.03 29.21
CA ASN A 210 -6.36 -21.34 28.85
C ASN A 210 -5.37 -20.22 29.15
N ILE A 211 -5.80 -18.97 29.10
CA ILE A 211 -4.96 -17.81 29.46
C ILE A 211 -4.75 -17.74 30.97
N GLY A 212 -5.77 -18.02 31.74
CA GLY A 212 -5.65 -18.17 33.21
C GLY A 212 -4.67 -19.25 33.61
N LYS A 213 -4.49 -20.30 32.78
CA LYS A 213 -3.49 -21.34 33.02
C LYS A 213 -2.05 -20.79 32.85
N VAL A 214 -1.76 -19.98 31.84
CA VAL A 214 -0.40 -19.41 31.64
C VAL A 214 0.00 -18.48 32.78
N GLU A 215 -0.88 -17.59 33.24
CA GLU A 215 -0.63 -16.76 34.43
C GLU A 215 -0.39 -17.59 35.67
N SER A 216 -1.22 -18.57 35.94
CA SER A 216 -1.05 -19.51 37.03
C SER A 216 0.31 -20.23 36.99
N TYR A 217 0.82 -20.51 35.77
CA TYR A 217 2.14 -21.11 35.60
C TYR A 217 3.27 -20.10 35.84
N LEU A 218 3.14 -18.85 35.40
CA LEU A 218 4.13 -17.80 35.65
C LEU A 218 4.19 -17.44 37.15
N GLU A 219 3.06 -17.37 37.87
CA GLU A 219 3.03 -17.21 39.32
C GLU A 219 3.70 -18.37 40.06
N LYS A 220 3.35 -19.59 39.67
CA LYS A 220 4.00 -20.79 40.22
C LYS A 220 5.50 -20.77 39.93
N TYR A 221 5.90 -20.34 38.74
CA TYR A 221 7.30 -20.22 38.41
C TYR A 221 8.02 -19.12 39.21
N ASP A 222 7.45 -17.92 39.40
CA ASP A 222 8.07 -16.88 40.22
C ASP A 222 8.27 -17.33 41.67
N LYS A 223 7.30 -18.07 42.20
CA LYS A 223 7.45 -18.73 43.51
C LYS A 223 8.58 -19.76 43.50
N LEU A 224 8.61 -20.66 42.53
CA LEU A 224 9.69 -21.63 42.36
C LEU A 224 11.05 -20.98 42.18
N ARG A 225 11.13 -19.88 41.43
CA ARG A 225 12.32 -19.08 41.22
C ARG A 225 12.84 -18.43 42.51
N LYS A 226 11.94 -17.88 43.33
CA LYS A 226 12.27 -17.33 44.66
C LYS A 226 12.78 -18.39 45.59
N ASP A 227 12.12 -19.58 45.56
CA ASP A 227 12.53 -20.73 46.35
C ASP A 227 13.86 -21.33 45.86
N TYR A 228 14.07 -21.41 44.54
CA TYR A 228 15.34 -21.83 43.93
C TYR A 228 16.49 -20.94 44.37
N LYS A 229 16.36 -19.60 44.26
CA LYS A 229 17.41 -18.67 44.66
C LYS A 229 17.80 -18.80 46.15
N LYS A 230 16.86 -19.20 47.00
CA LYS A 230 17.09 -19.40 48.41
C LYS A 230 17.55 -20.84 48.76
N SER A 231 17.44 -21.75 47.81
CA SER A 231 17.80 -23.15 48.01
C SER A 231 19.31 -23.37 47.91
N PHE A 232 19.81 -24.44 48.58
CA PHE A 232 21.19 -24.86 48.42
C PHE A 232 21.56 -25.14 46.95
N ALA A 233 20.69 -25.75 46.19
CA ALA A 233 20.92 -25.99 44.77
C ALA A 233 21.07 -24.67 43.97
N GLY A 234 20.19 -23.70 44.19
CA GLY A 234 20.24 -22.43 43.52
C GLY A 234 21.53 -21.64 43.86
N VAL A 235 21.90 -21.62 45.15
CA VAL A 235 23.14 -20.98 45.58
C VAL A 235 24.35 -21.61 44.91
N VAL A 236 24.49 -22.94 44.97
CA VAL A 236 25.64 -23.66 44.37
C VAL A 236 25.72 -23.45 42.87
N LEU A 237 24.60 -23.67 42.14
CA LEU A 237 24.59 -23.59 40.71
C LEU A 237 24.81 -22.16 40.18
N THR A 238 24.31 -21.14 40.90
CA THR A 238 24.55 -19.73 40.53
C THR A 238 26.00 -19.29 40.84
N TYR A 239 26.50 -19.60 42.02
CA TYR A 239 27.88 -19.23 42.35
C TYR A 239 28.94 -19.95 41.54
N THR A 240 28.66 -21.18 41.08
CA THR A 240 29.55 -21.91 40.17
C THR A 240 29.37 -21.52 38.73
N GLY A 241 28.39 -20.66 38.37
CA GLY A 241 28.07 -20.24 37.03
C GLY A 241 27.40 -21.35 36.15
N VAL A 242 27.06 -22.48 36.74
CA VAL A 242 26.47 -23.64 36.03
C VAL A 242 25.12 -23.29 35.41
N ASP A 243 24.29 -22.52 36.11
CA ASP A 243 23.01 -22.06 35.56
C ASP A 243 23.17 -21.10 34.38
N ALA A 244 24.13 -20.16 34.42
CA ALA A 244 24.40 -19.23 33.32
C ALA A 244 24.94 -19.98 32.09
N VAL A 245 25.91 -20.88 32.31
CA VAL A 245 26.47 -21.72 31.21
C VAL A 245 25.37 -22.66 30.67
N GLY A 246 24.54 -23.25 31.54
CA GLY A 246 23.44 -24.11 31.13
C GLY A 246 22.41 -23.39 30.27
N LYS A 247 22.06 -22.15 30.58
CA LYS A 247 21.20 -21.27 29.73
C LYS A 247 21.83 -21.01 28.36
N THR A 248 23.14 -20.69 28.36
CA THR A 248 23.88 -20.48 27.08
C THR A 248 23.95 -21.74 26.25
N VAL A 249 24.19 -22.88 26.87
CA VAL A 249 24.20 -24.22 26.20
C VAL A 249 22.82 -24.53 25.63
N PHE A 250 21.76 -24.30 26.39
CA PHE A 250 20.40 -24.49 25.92
C PHE A 250 20.10 -23.63 24.69
N ASN A 251 20.39 -22.34 24.76
CA ASN A 251 20.19 -21.44 23.60
C ASN A 251 21.00 -21.89 22.38
N SER A 252 22.25 -22.31 22.59
CA SER A 252 23.11 -22.80 21.48
C SER A 252 22.57 -24.08 20.84
N ILE A 253 22.08 -25.04 21.62
CA ILE A 253 21.49 -26.29 21.11
C ILE A 253 20.20 -26.02 20.36
N THR A 254 19.36 -25.15 20.92
CA THR A 254 18.05 -24.85 20.36
C THR A 254 18.09 -23.78 19.26
N THR A 255 19.26 -23.22 18.94
CA THR A 255 19.41 -22.26 17.84
C THR A 255 19.18 -22.95 16.51
N VAL A 256 18.33 -22.36 15.69
CA VAL A 256 18.08 -22.71 14.31
C VAL A 256 18.56 -21.57 13.45
N GLU A 257 19.20 -21.88 12.31
CA GLU A 257 19.60 -20.92 11.31
C GLU A 257 18.93 -21.29 10.00
N GLN A 258 18.10 -20.39 9.50
CA GLN A 258 17.44 -20.51 8.22
C GLN A 258 17.42 -19.14 7.53
N ASP A 259 17.80 -19.10 6.26
CA ASP A 259 17.84 -17.87 5.43
C ASP A 259 18.60 -16.70 6.08
N GLY A 260 19.69 -17.01 6.80
CA GLY A 260 20.54 -16.02 7.49
C GLY A 260 20.04 -15.54 8.85
N ILE A 261 18.89 -15.99 9.29
CA ILE A 261 18.31 -15.65 10.61
C ILE A 261 18.64 -16.77 11.61
N LYS A 262 19.14 -16.38 12.79
CA LYS A 262 19.48 -17.28 13.89
C LYS A 262 18.52 -17.02 15.05
N VAL A 263 17.64 -17.96 15.32
CA VAL A 263 16.70 -17.87 16.44
C VAL A 263 16.84 -19.09 17.34
N ASN A 264 16.73 -18.88 18.63
CA ASN A 264 16.72 -19.97 19.63
C ASN A 264 15.34 -20.11 20.25
N PHE A 265 15.09 -21.24 20.88
CA PHE A 265 13.78 -21.54 21.49
C PHE A 265 13.27 -20.45 22.45
N THR A 266 14.19 -19.83 23.22
CA THR A 266 13.82 -18.76 24.14
C THR A 266 13.30 -17.54 23.40
N ASP A 267 13.96 -17.14 22.30
CA ASP A 267 13.57 -15.99 21.50
C ASP A 267 12.28 -16.29 20.73
N GLU A 268 12.11 -17.53 20.24
CA GLU A 268 10.84 -17.96 19.62
C GLU A 268 9.65 -17.84 20.57
N CYS A 269 9.78 -18.36 21.79
CA CYS A 269 8.72 -18.23 22.79
C CYS A 269 8.38 -16.76 23.10
N VAL A 270 9.40 -15.90 23.21
CA VAL A 270 9.21 -14.45 23.44
C VAL A 270 8.52 -13.81 22.24
N ASN A 271 8.93 -14.13 21.02
CA ASN A 271 8.32 -13.60 19.80
C ASN A 271 6.84 -13.97 19.70
N ILE A 272 6.51 -15.24 19.94
CA ILE A 272 5.12 -15.73 19.91
C ILE A 272 4.25 -14.99 20.94
N VAL A 273 4.75 -14.84 22.18
CA VAL A 273 3.99 -14.16 23.24
C VAL A 273 3.85 -12.66 22.95
N ASN A 274 4.88 -12.02 22.43
CA ASN A 274 4.81 -10.60 22.05
C ASN A 274 3.77 -10.38 20.94
N VAL A 275 3.79 -11.21 19.89
CA VAL A 275 2.77 -11.16 18.82
C VAL A 275 1.37 -11.38 19.40
N TYR A 276 1.21 -12.38 20.27
CA TYR A 276 -0.08 -12.63 20.91
C TYR A 276 -0.57 -11.44 21.76
N ASN A 277 0.31 -10.81 22.54
CA ASN A 277 -0.05 -9.65 23.36
C ASN A 277 -0.48 -8.46 22.50
N ILE A 278 0.28 -8.15 21.42
CA ILE A 278 -0.07 -7.07 20.50
C ILE A 278 -1.42 -7.38 19.83
N TYR A 279 -1.61 -8.63 19.38
CA TYR A 279 -2.88 -9.07 18.79
C TYR A 279 -4.04 -8.91 19.77
N LYS A 280 -3.89 -9.43 20.99
CA LYS A 280 -4.93 -9.35 22.02
C LYS A 280 -5.30 -7.90 22.33
N GLU A 281 -4.32 -7.05 22.58
CA GLU A 281 -4.55 -5.64 22.91
C GLU A 281 -5.25 -4.88 21.79
N ASN A 282 -4.81 -5.07 20.54
CA ASN A 282 -5.26 -4.22 19.44
C ASN A 282 -6.43 -4.80 18.63
N PHE A 283 -6.63 -6.13 18.66
CA PHE A 283 -7.66 -6.78 17.84
C PHE A 283 -8.80 -7.37 18.69
N VAL A 284 -8.54 -7.78 19.93
CA VAL A 284 -9.54 -8.39 20.79
C VAL A 284 -10.11 -7.39 21.79
N GLU A 285 -9.25 -6.65 22.49
CA GLU A 285 -9.68 -5.71 23.56
C GLU A 285 -10.05 -4.33 23.01
N ASN A 286 -9.34 -3.87 21.99
CA ASN A 286 -9.64 -2.61 21.29
C ASN A 286 -10.23 -2.90 19.91
N LYS A 287 -11.16 -2.06 19.47
CA LYS A 287 -11.69 -2.18 18.12
C LYS A 287 -10.57 -1.87 17.12
N PHE A 288 -10.16 -2.89 16.37
CA PHE A 288 -9.17 -2.73 15.31
C PHE A 288 -9.73 -1.85 14.20
N ASP A 289 -8.97 -0.85 13.80
CA ASP A 289 -9.33 0.07 12.73
C ASP A 289 -8.09 0.50 11.95
N LEU A 290 -7.99 0.05 10.71
CA LEU A 290 -6.88 0.38 9.80
C LEU A 290 -6.74 1.88 9.52
N ALA A 291 -7.78 2.68 9.76
CA ALA A 291 -7.72 4.14 9.65
C ALA A 291 -6.87 4.79 10.75
N THR A 292 -6.51 4.05 11.80
CA THR A 292 -5.72 4.57 12.91
C THR A 292 -4.25 4.16 12.79
N GLU A 293 -3.35 5.10 13.00
CA GLU A 293 -1.90 4.85 13.04
C GLU A 293 -1.55 3.77 14.07
N LYS A 294 -2.25 3.74 15.21
CA LYS A 294 -2.05 2.72 16.25
C LYS A 294 -2.29 1.30 15.74
N SER A 295 -3.34 1.08 14.97
CA SER A 295 -3.66 -0.25 14.42
C SER A 295 -2.68 -0.67 13.33
N VAL A 296 -2.26 0.25 12.47
CA VAL A 296 -1.26 -0.02 11.43
C VAL A 296 0.08 -0.35 12.07
N THR A 297 0.52 0.44 13.07
CA THR A 297 1.76 0.17 13.82
C THR A 297 1.69 -1.18 14.53
N ALA A 298 0.55 -1.56 15.11
CA ALA A 298 0.39 -2.85 15.74
C ALA A 298 0.53 -4.03 14.75
N LEU A 299 -0.02 -3.90 13.53
CA LEU A 299 0.17 -4.89 12.47
C LEU A 299 1.63 -4.97 12.03
N GLU A 300 2.27 -3.82 11.83
CA GLU A 300 3.68 -3.74 11.45
C GLU A 300 4.58 -4.37 12.52
N ASP A 301 4.34 -4.09 13.80
CA ASP A 301 5.08 -4.71 14.91
C ASP A 301 4.90 -6.24 14.96
N ILE A 302 3.66 -6.72 14.78
CA ILE A 302 3.39 -8.17 14.65
C ILE A 302 4.21 -8.76 13.52
N TYR A 303 4.23 -8.09 12.37
CA TYR A 303 4.96 -8.55 11.21
C TYR A 303 6.47 -8.52 11.43
N LEU A 304 7.04 -7.42 11.96
CA LEU A 304 8.46 -7.27 12.25
C LEU A 304 8.97 -8.31 13.27
N ILE A 305 8.18 -8.62 14.28
CA ILE A 305 8.49 -9.70 15.21
C ILE A 305 8.44 -11.05 14.47
N SER A 306 7.42 -11.26 13.66
CA SER A 306 7.20 -12.53 12.96
C SER A 306 8.29 -12.82 11.92
N ARG A 307 8.80 -11.80 11.23
CA ARG A 307 9.89 -11.97 10.25
C ARG A 307 11.21 -12.39 10.90
N ASN A 308 11.40 -12.13 12.20
CA ASN A 308 12.56 -12.53 12.98
C ASN A 308 12.35 -13.84 13.77
N SER A 309 11.21 -14.50 13.62
CA SER A 309 10.84 -15.79 14.20
C SER A 309 10.79 -16.86 13.13
N GLU A 310 11.44 -18.01 13.33
CA GLU A 310 11.34 -19.12 12.38
C GLU A 310 9.93 -19.69 12.33
N VAL A 311 9.32 -19.84 13.49
CA VAL A 311 7.99 -20.42 13.63
C VAL A 311 6.94 -19.51 12.99
N LEU A 312 6.91 -18.22 13.38
CA LEU A 312 5.93 -17.27 12.85
C LEU A 312 6.15 -16.99 11.37
N ARG A 313 7.40 -16.97 10.91
CA ARG A 313 7.72 -16.82 9.49
C ARG A 313 7.19 -17.96 8.64
N THR A 314 7.39 -19.20 9.09
CA THR A 314 6.83 -20.39 8.43
C THR A 314 5.31 -20.32 8.37
N PHE A 315 4.68 -19.84 9.44
CA PHE A 315 3.25 -19.60 9.50
C PHE A 315 2.78 -18.53 8.49
N ILE A 316 3.48 -17.40 8.38
CA ILE A 316 3.16 -16.34 7.41
C ILE A 316 3.24 -16.87 5.97
N VAL A 317 4.30 -17.62 5.64
CA VAL A 317 4.50 -18.18 4.30
C VAL A 317 3.41 -19.18 3.90
N ASP A 318 2.81 -19.87 4.86
CA ASP A 318 1.70 -20.76 4.58
C ASP A 318 0.33 -20.07 4.61
N LEU A 319 0.15 -19.09 5.49
CA LEU A 319 -1.12 -18.42 5.72
C LEU A 319 -1.45 -17.39 4.66
N VAL A 320 -0.52 -16.46 4.41
CA VAL A 320 -0.76 -15.31 3.53
C VAL A 320 -1.09 -15.72 2.09
N PRO A 321 -0.35 -16.67 1.47
CA PRO A 321 -0.71 -17.14 0.13
C PRO A 321 -2.06 -17.85 0.07
N LYS A 322 -2.43 -18.57 1.13
CA LYS A 322 -3.75 -19.25 1.18
C LYS A 322 -4.89 -18.25 1.31
N MET A 323 -4.73 -17.26 2.19
CA MET A 323 -5.68 -16.17 2.34
C MET A 323 -5.86 -15.45 1.00
N SER A 324 -4.77 -15.03 0.40
CA SER A 324 -4.74 -14.35 -0.90
C SER A 324 -5.46 -15.16 -1.98
N ASN A 325 -5.10 -16.43 -2.15
CA ASN A 325 -5.69 -17.29 -3.17
C ASN A 325 -7.19 -17.55 -2.94
N LYS A 326 -7.62 -17.76 -1.69
CA LYS A 326 -9.04 -17.97 -1.38
C LYS A 326 -9.87 -16.73 -1.67
N TRP A 327 -9.42 -15.57 -1.20
CA TRP A 327 -10.10 -14.31 -1.45
C TRP A 327 -10.11 -13.93 -2.94
N ALA A 328 -9.01 -14.18 -3.67
CA ALA A 328 -8.96 -14.00 -5.11
C ALA A 328 -9.99 -14.87 -5.85
N ASN A 329 -10.24 -16.08 -5.35
CA ASN A 329 -11.27 -16.99 -5.89
C ASN A 329 -12.69 -16.70 -5.39
N GLY A 330 -12.88 -15.68 -4.55
CA GLY A 330 -14.17 -15.36 -3.95
C GLY A 330 -14.61 -16.29 -2.83
N GLU A 331 -13.67 -17.07 -2.27
CA GLU A 331 -13.91 -17.99 -1.17
C GLU A 331 -13.70 -17.27 0.18
N LYS A 332 -14.39 -17.76 1.21
CA LYS A 332 -14.14 -17.29 2.58
C LYS A 332 -12.82 -17.85 3.12
N PHE A 333 -12.08 -17.01 3.82
CA PHE A 333 -10.93 -17.42 4.61
C PHE A 333 -11.21 -17.15 6.10
N LEU A 334 -11.12 -18.16 6.95
CA LEU A 334 -11.45 -18.07 8.38
C LEU A 334 -12.87 -17.53 8.66
N ASN A 335 -13.85 -17.95 7.86
CA ASN A 335 -15.22 -17.42 7.86
C ASN A 335 -15.35 -15.93 7.52
N MET A 336 -14.25 -15.24 7.17
CA MET A 336 -14.23 -13.86 6.70
C MET A 336 -14.32 -13.81 5.17
N GLU A 337 -15.21 -12.99 4.67
CA GLU A 337 -15.27 -12.64 3.26
C GLU A 337 -14.19 -11.59 2.97
N LEU A 338 -13.81 -11.45 1.69
CA LEU A 338 -12.97 -10.35 1.27
C LEU A 338 -13.62 -9.03 1.71
N PRO A 339 -12.91 -8.13 2.42
CA PRO A 339 -13.46 -6.86 2.88
C PRO A 339 -13.54 -5.84 1.73
N ALA A 340 -14.03 -6.27 0.58
CA ALA A 340 -14.24 -5.46 -0.61
C ALA A 340 -15.47 -5.99 -1.34
N THR A 341 -16.37 -5.10 -1.74
CA THR A 341 -17.62 -5.43 -2.43
C THR A 341 -17.71 -4.68 -3.75
N GLY A 342 -18.51 -5.21 -4.68
CA GLY A 342 -18.71 -4.56 -5.97
C GLY A 342 -17.41 -4.36 -6.75
N ASP A 343 -17.21 -3.18 -7.25
CA ASP A 343 -16.13 -2.84 -8.19
C ASP A 343 -14.74 -2.75 -7.50
N THR A 344 -14.71 -2.40 -6.21
CA THR A 344 -13.46 -2.41 -5.42
C THR A 344 -12.89 -3.82 -5.25
N LYS A 345 -13.73 -4.84 -5.39
CA LYS A 345 -13.30 -6.23 -5.31
C LYS A 345 -12.29 -6.59 -6.39
N GLU A 346 -12.46 -6.10 -7.62
CA GLU A 346 -11.52 -6.39 -8.73
C GLU A 346 -10.14 -5.83 -8.43
N ILE A 347 -10.05 -4.58 -7.97
CA ILE A 347 -8.78 -3.94 -7.57
C ILE A 347 -8.09 -4.73 -6.46
N VAL A 348 -8.84 -5.10 -5.42
CA VAL A 348 -8.28 -5.83 -4.27
C VAL A 348 -7.82 -7.24 -4.68
N VAL A 349 -8.55 -7.92 -5.56
CA VAL A 349 -8.17 -9.25 -6.07
C VAL A 349 -6.86 -9.19 -6.86
N ASP A 350 -6.68 -8.18 -7.72
CA ASP A 350 -5.45 -8.00 -8.48
C ASP A 350 -4.25 -7.74 -7.55
N LEU A 351 -4.44 -6.91 -6.53
CA LEU A 351 -3.40 -6.65 -5.51
C LEU A 351 -3.11 -7.89 -4.65
N LEU A 352 -4.12 -8.68 -4.29
CA LEU A 352 -3.94 -9.91 -3.51
C LEU A 352 -3.09 -10.93 -4.25
N GLY A 353 -3.17 -11.01 -5.58
CA GLY A 353 -2.38 -11.94 -6.39
C GLY A 353 -0.86 -11.83 -6.14
N VAL A 354 -0.39 -10.65 -5.73
CA VAL A 354 1.01 -10.36 -5.38
C VAL A 354 1.48 -11.19 -4.17
N PHE A 355 0.59 -11.57 -3.28
CA PHE A 355 0.86 -12.35 -2.06
C PHE A 355 0.70 -13.85 -2.23
N GLY A 356 0.41 -14.33 -3.43
CA GLY A 356 0.22 -15.76 -3.73
C GLY A 356 1.50 -16.61 -3.73
N THR A 357 2.65 -16.06 -3.36
CA THR A 357 3.96 -16.72 -3.37
C THR A 357 4.30 -17.37 -2.02
N LYS A 358 5.03 -18.49 -2.09
CA LYS A 358 5.64 -19.14 -0.92
C LYS A 358 7.11 -18.76 -0.70
N ASP A 359 7.67 -17.90 -1.55
CA ASP A 359 9.01 -17.35 -1.36
C ASP A 359 8.95 -16.25 -0.29
N PHE A 360 9.55 -16.51 0.87
CA PHE A 360 9.53 -15.56 1.99
C PHE A 360 10.19 -14.22 1.64
N VAL A 361 11.26 -14.21 0.86
CA VAL A 361 11.97 -12.96 0.51
C VAL A 361 11.11 -12.07 -0.36
N VAL A 362 10.36 -12.66 -1.30
CA VAL A 362 9.42 -11.95 -2.15
C VAL A 362 8.23 -11.45 -1.31
N LEU A 363 7.68 -12.32 -0.48
CA LEU A 363 6.55 -12.01 0.39
C LEU A 363 6.88 -10.89 1.38
N ASP A 364 8.06 -10.96 2.02
CA ASP A 364 8.58 -9.98 2.97
C ASP A 364 8.64 -8.57 2.35
N ARG A 365 9.24 -8.47 1.17
CA ARG A 365 9.33 -7.21 0.44
C ARG A 365 7.96 -6.64 0.05
N ASN A 366 7.04 -7.51 -0.39
CA ASN A 366 5.71 -7.08 -0.80
C ASN A 366 4.86 -6.63 0.40
N ILE A 367 5.03 -7.26 1.56
CA ILE A 367 4.37 -6.84 2.81
C ILE A 367 4.91 -5.49 3.29
N ASP A 368 6.22 -5.25 3.24
CA ASP A 368 6.81 -3.95 3.58
C ASP A 368 6.20 -2.83 2.69
N VAL A 369 6.07 -3.06 1.38
CA VAL A 369 5.44 -2.10 0.46
C VAL A 369 3.96 -1.91 0.76
N LEU A 370 3.24 -2.97 1.14
CA LEU A 370 1.83 -2.86 1.54
C LEU A 370 1.65 -1.97 2.79
N PHE A 371 2.53 -2.07 3.79
CA PHE A 371 2.46 -1.18 4.95
C PHE A 371 2.67 0.28 4.58
N GLU A 372 3.61 0.57 3.68
CA GLU A 372 3.81 1.93 3.18
C GLU A 372 2.59 2.45 2.40
N ALA A 373 1.95 1.61 1.58
CA ALA A 373 0.71 1.96 0.89
C ALA A 373 -0.44 2.24 1.90
N ILE A 374 -0.61 1.43 2.94
CA ILE A 374 -1.60 1.69 3.98
C ILE A 374 -1.34 3.02 4.72
N LYS A 375 -0.08 3.37 4.97
CA LYS A 375 0.30 4.66 5.59
C LYS A 375 -0.04 5.83 4.67
N ILE A 376 0.19 5.70 3.36
CA ILE A 376 -0.21 6.70 2.36
C ILE A 376 -1.73 6.87 2.36
N ALA A 377 -2.49 5.76 2.30
CA ALA A 377 -3.93 5.80 2.36
C ALA A 377 -4.46 6.48 3.64
N ASN A 378 -3.78 6.31 4.78
CA ASN A 378 -4.12 7.02 6.02
C ASN A 378 -3.71 8.50 5.99
N THR A 379 -2.59 8.85 5.37
CA THR A 379 -2.17 10.24 5.22
C THR A 379 -3.18 11.05 4.41
N HIS A 380 -3.77 10.44 3.39
CA HIS A 380 -4.84 11.03 2.58
C HIS A 380 -6.24 10.79 3.15
N GLU A 381 -6.36 10.24 4.36
CA GLU A 381 -7.62 9.94 5.05
C GLU A 381 -8.57 9.02 4.25
N VAL A 382 -8.04 8.23 3.33
CA VAL A 382 -8.82 7.34 2.45
C VAL A 382 -9.58 6.30 3.25
N ILE A 383 -8.89 5.57 4.14
CA ILE A 383 -9.49 4.46 4.90
C ILE A 383 -10.57 4.99 5.85
N SER A 384 -10.32 6.12 6.53
CA SER A 384 -11.30 6.73 7.44
C SER A 384 -12.55 7.19 6.69
N SER A 385 -12.41 7.75 5.51
CA SER A 385 -13.50 8.23 4.68
C SER A 385 -14.38 7.10 4.15
N VAL A 386 -13.76 6.03 3.67
CA VAL A 386 -14.48 4.80 3.26
C VAL A 386 -15.26 4.22 4.45
N ASN A 387 -14.66 4.16 5.65
CA ASN A 387 -15.32 3.67 6.85
C ASN A 387 -16.51 4.54 7.29
N THR A 388 -16.51 5.83 6.95
CA THR A 388 -17.64 6.77 7.26
C THR A 388 -18.72 6.79 6.18
N GLY A 389 -18.56 6.02 5.11
CA GLY A 389 -19.53 5.89 4.03
C GLY A 389 -19.38 6.93 2.93
N THR A 390 -18.23 7.64 2.86
CA THR A 390 -17.88 8.45 1.71
C THR A 390 -17.69 7.53 0.49
N GLU A 391 -18.20 7.93 -0.65
CA GLU A 391 -18.04 7.15 -1.86
C GLU A 391 -16.55 7.00 -2.20
N LEU A 392 -16.16 5.80 -2.61
CA LEU A 392 -14.75 5.50 -2.92
C LEU A 392 -14.17 6.48 -3.94
N MET A 393 -15.03 6.93 -4.83
CA MET A 393 -14.66 7.81 -5.93
C MET A 393 -14.22 9.19 -5.42
N ASP A 394 -14.95 9.79 -4.47
CA ASP A 394 -14.59 11.07 -3.82
C ASP A 394 -13.29 11.01 -3.04
N VAL A 395 -12.88 9.80 -2.69
CA VAL A 395 -11.68 9.54 -1.91
C VAL A 395 -10.47 9.35 -2.81
N ILE A 396 -10.65 8.71 -3.96
CA ILE A 396 -9.57 8.45 -4.94
C ILE A 396 -9.08 9.76 -5.59
N ASP A 397 -9.95 10.75 -5.76
CA ASP A 397 -9.58 12.06 -6.34
C ASP A 397 -8.74 12.95 -5.39
N ARG A 398 -8.55 12.57 -4.13
CA ARG A 398 -7.78 13.40 -3.19
C ARG A 398 -6.36 13.63 -3.64
N ASP A 399 -5.88 14.86 -3.39
CA ASP A 399 -4.61 15.43 -3.85
C ASP A 399 -3.43 14.46 -3.78
N GLY A 400 -3.06 13.89 -4.93
CA GLY A 400 -1.88 13.07 -5.07
C GLY A 400 -1.98 11.63 -4.56
N PHE A 401 -3.12 11.19 -3.99
CA PHE A 401 -3.26 9.85 -3.43
C PHE A 401 -2.92 8.73 -4.44
N VAL A 402 -3.55 8.74 -5.60
CA VAL A 402 -3.33 7.73 -6.65
C VAL A 402 -1.88 7.73 -7.13
N LYS A 403 -1.30 8.92 -7.29
CA LYS A 403 0.10 9.09 -7.67
C LYS A 403 1.04 8.48 -6.64
N ASP A 404 0.85 8.77 -5.36
CA ASP A 404 1.70 8.29 -4.29
C ASP A 404 1.58 6.77 -4.12
N GLU A 405 0.36 6.23 -4.24
CA GLU A 405 0.12 4.78 -4.21
C GLU A 405 0.80 4.05 -5.38
N ILE A 406 0.65 4.52 -6.61
CA ILE A 406 1.29 3.90 -7.79
C ILE A 406 2.81 3.93 -7.64
N LYS A 407 3.40 5.04 -7.19
CA LYS A 407 4.84 5.15 -6.94
C LYS A 407 5.33 4.15 -5.91
N THR A 408 4.62 4.02 -4.80
CA THR A 408 4.96 3.09 -3.72
C THR A 408 4.82 1.65 -4.16
N LEU A 409 3.70 1.29 -4.74
CA LEU A 409 3.46 -0.08 -5.21
C LEU A 409 4.42 -0.47 -6.34
N SER A 410 4.81 0.48 -7.20
CA SER A 410 5.75 0.21 -8.31
C SER A 410 7.19 -0.09 -7.87
N ILE A 411 7.50 -0.17 -6.57
CA ILE A 411 8.84 -0.52 -6.08
C ILE A 411 9.15 -2.00 -6.35
N THR A 412 8.16 -2.88 -6.24
CA THR A 412 8.41 -4.33 -6.40
C THR A 412 7.97 -4.86 -7.77
N PRO A 413 8.66 -5.89 -8.29
CA PRO A 413 8.31 -6.50 -9.58
C PRO A 413 6.91 -7.14 -9.59
N GLU A 414 6.45 -7.64 -8.45
CA GLU A 414 5.16 -8.29 -8.32
C GLU A 414 4.02 -7.27 -8.44
N PHE A 415 4.12 -6.16 -7.73
CA PHE A 415 3.15 -5.07 -7.87
C PHE A 415 3.19 -4.42 -9.25
N LYS A 416 4.37 -4.27 -9.87
CA LYS A 416 4.47 -3.78 -11.27
C LYS A 416 3.68 -4.60 -12.25
N ARG A 417 3.48 -5.90 -12.00
CA ARG A 417 2.65 -6.77 -12.85
C ARG A 417 1.16 -6.58 -12.60
N ALA A 418 0.75 -6.30 -11.36
CA ALA A 418 -0.64 -6.08 -10.99
C ALA A 418 -1.13 -4.67 -11.35
N LEU A 419 -0.26 -3.65 -11.21
CA LEU A 419 -0.60 -2.24 -11.39
C LEU A 419 -1.33 -1.91 -12.71
N PRO A 420 -0.93 -2.43 -13.89
CA PRO A 420 -1.66 -2.13 -15.12
C PRO A 420 -3.14 -2.49 -15.06
N ASN A 421 -3.48 -3.63 -14.46
CA ASN A 421 -4.87 -4.04 -14.27
C ASN A 421 -5.57 -3.13 -13.26
N VAL A 422 -4.92 -2.86 -12.13
CA VAL A 422 -5.45 -1.95 -11.10
C VAL A 422 -5.75 -0.57 -11.68
N MET A 423 -4.81 0.04 -12.40
CA MET A 423 -4.99 1.35 -13.04
C MET A 423 -6.13 1.33 -14.07
N THR A 424 -6.20 0.28 -14.89
CA THR A 424 -7.27 0.11 -15.86
C THR A 424 -8.62 -0.03 -15.18
N THR A 425 -8.70 -0.81 -14.11
CA THR A 425 -9.93 -0.98 -13.32
C THR A 425 -10.35 0.33 -12.64
N MET A 426 -9.42 1.11 -12.10
CA MET A 426 -9.72 2.43 -11.53
C MET A 426 -10.33 3.38 -12.58
N VAL A 427 -9.74 3.44 -13.77
CA VAL A 427 -10.28 4.24 -14.88
C VAL A 427 -11.66 3.74 -15.30
N LYS A 428 -11.86 2.43 -15.40
CA LYS A 428 -13.16 1.81 -15.71
C LYS A 428 -14.23 2.18 -14.68
N LEU A 429 -13.86 2.15 -13.39
CA LEU A 429 -14.76 2.55 -12.31
C LEU A 429 -15.18 4.01 -12.42
N ALA A 430 -14.25 4.91 -12.73
CA ALA A 430 -14.55 6.32 -12.93
C ALA A 430 -15.55 6.52 -14.11
N TYR A 431 -15.47 5.71 -15.16
CA TYR A 431 -16.44 5.76 -16.26
C TYR A 431 -17.80 5.11 -15.96
N LYS A 432 -17.87 4.23 -14.96
CA LYS A 432 -19.10 3.49 -14.65
C LYS A 432 -20.26 4.40 -14.21
N SER A 433 -19.95 5.50 -13.53
CA SER A 433 -20.96 6.51 -13.16
C SER A 433 -21.57 7.18 -14.40
N ALA A 434 -20.84 7.25 -15.51
CA ALA A 434 -21.25 7.89 -16.74
C ALA A 434 -21.84 6.90 -17.77
N LEU A 435 -21.36 5.64 -17.76
CA LEU A 435 -21.80 4.56 -18.62
C LEU A 435 -22.37 3.45 -17.73
N GLU A 436 -23.67 3.17 -17.80
CA GLU A 436 -24.35 2.17 -16.95
C GLU A 436 -23.70 0.78 -16.97
N ASP A 437 -23.13 0.40 -18.10
CA ASP A 437 -22.24 -0.78 -18.25
C ASP A 437 -21.29 -0.55 -19.42
N PRO A 438 -20.03 -0.20 -19.19
CA PRO A 438 -19.07 -0.04 -20.30
C PRO A 438 -18.82 -1.34 -21.09
N GLY A 439 -19.32 -2.50 -20.65
CA GLY A 439 -19.39 -3.77 -21.41
C GLY A 439 -18.08 -4.33 -21.94
N THR A 440 -17.02 -3.57 -21.85
CA THR A 440 -15.75 -3.82 -22.52
C THR A 440 -14.77 -4.50 -21.56
N LYS A 441 -14.35 -5.71 -21.89
CA LYS A 441 -13.16 -6.30 -21.30
C LYS A 441 -11.95 -5.55 -21.85
N LEU A 442 -11.31 -4.79 -20.97
CA LEU A 442 -10.09 -4.06 -21.28
C LEU A 442 -8.84 -4.89 -20.97
N ASP A 443 -8.88 -6.19 -21.28
CA ASP A 443 -7.78 -7.10 -21.03
C ASP A 443 -6.53 -6.65 -21.80
N GLN A 444 -5.49 -6.27 -21.10
CA GLN A 444 -4.18 -5.98 -21.64
C GLN A 444 -3.17 -6.96 -21.08
N GLU A 445 -2.50 -7.69 -21.97
CA GLU A 445 -1.33 -8.48 -21.57
C GLU A 445 -0.06 -7.62 -21.68
N PHE A 446 0.65 -7.50 -20.57
CA PHE A 446 1.96 -6.86 -20.50
C PHE A 446 3.06 -7.90 -20.43
N THR A 447 3.91 -7.95 -21.47
CA THR A 447 5.12 -8.78 -21.43
C THR A 447 6.13 -8.19 -20.43
N GLN A 448 7.05 -9.03 -19.94
CA GLN A 448 8.10 -8.58 -19.02
C GLN A 448 8.94 -7.41 -19.60
N GLU A 449 9.17 -7.40 -20.90
CA GLU A 449 9.89 -6.34 -21.61
C GLU A 449 9.10 -5.03 -21.61
N LYS A 450 7.79 -5.08 -21.86
CA LYS A 450 6.91 -3.89 -21.78
C LYS A 450 6.86 -3.34 -20.35
N LEU A 451 6.72 -4.19 -19.34
CA LEU A 451 6.73 -3.76 -17.94
C LEU A 451 8.06 -3.09 -17.54
N ALA A 452 9.19 -3.59 -18.05
CA ALA A 452 10.50 -3.02 -17.77
C ALA A 452 10.70 -1.64 -18.44
N SER A 453 10.00 -1.36 -19.52
CA SER A 453 10.09 -0.07 -20.23
C SER A 453 9.19 1.03 -19.65
N ILE A 454 8.28 0.69 -18.74
CA ILE A 454 7.36 1.64 -18.12
C ILE A 454 8.10 2.56 -17.16
N VAL A 455 7.92 3.86 -17.32
CA VAL A 455 8.40 4.89 -16.37
C VAL A 455 7.28 5.15 -15.38
N TRP A 456 7.30 4.46 -14.25
CA TRP A 456 6.22 4.45 -13.27
C TRP A 456 5.91 5.81 -12.65
N ASP A 457 6.90 6.71 -12.53
CA ASP A 457 6.66 8.08 -12.08
C ASP A 457 5.76 8.84 -13.06
N ASN A 458 5.96 8.68 -14.36
CA ASN A 458 5.11 9.29 -15.37
C ASN A 458 3.71 8.68 -15.38
N GLU A 459 3.61 7.35 -15.25
CA GLU A 459 2.32 6.64 -15.17
C GLU A 459 1.52 7.09 -13.96
N ALA A 460 2.17 7.29 -12.83
CA ALA A 460 1.53 7.77 -11.61
C ALA A 460 0.95 9.18 -11.78
N ASP A 461 1.73 10.11 -12.34
CA ASP A 461 1.30 11.49 -12.61
C ASP A 461 0.15 11.53 -13.62
N VAL A 462 0.25 10.73 -14.70
CA VAL A 462 -0.78 10.65 -15.74
C VAL A 462 -2.06 10.04 -15.18
N THR A 463 -1.97 8.97 -14.40
CA THR A 463 -3.15 8.31 -13.82
C THR A 463 -3.88 9.23 -12.84
N GLN A 464 -3.15 9.93 -11.97
CA GLN A 464 -3.74 10.92 -11.08
C GLN A 464 -4.48 12.00 -11.87
N THR A 465 -3.84 12.55 -12.93
CA THR A 465 -4.46 13.57 -13.78
C THR A 465 -5.73 13.07 -14.46
N ILE A 466 -5.70 11.86 -15.02
CA ILE A 466 -6.86 11.25 -15.67
C ILE A 466 -8.01 11.13 -14.67
N ILE A 467 -7.75 10.56 -13.50
CA ILE A 467 -8.79 10.31 -12.49
C ILE A 467 -9.38 11.63 -12.01
N SER A 468 -8.57 12.59 -11.58
CA SER A 468 -9.05 13.89 -11.09
C SER A 468 -9.88 14.66 -12.11
N ARG A 469 -9.48 14.60 -13.40
CA ARG A 469 -10.21 15.30 -14.46
C ARG A 469 -11.49 14.58 -14.85
N MET A 470 -11.48 13.24 -14.84
CA MET A 470 -12.68 12.47 -15.08
C MET A 470 -13.78 12.77 -14.07
N PHE A 471 -13.43 12.87 -12.78
CA PHE A 471 -14.40 13.22 -11.74
C PHE A 471 -15.01 14.59 -11.97
N LYS A 472 -14.20 15.61 -12.24
CA LYS A 472 -14.71 16.95 -12.58
C LYS A 472 -15.65 16.93 -13.76
N PHE A 473 -15.32 16.14 -14.78
CA PHE A 473 -16.15 16.03 -15.99
C PHE A 473 -17.48 15.33 -15.70
N PHE A 474 -17.51 14.28 -14.87
CA PHE A 474 -18.73 13.50 -14.61
C PHE A 474 -19.61 14.07 -13.50
N ASP A 475 -19.08 14.91 -12.63
CA ASP A 475 -19.84 15.56 -11.55
C ASP A 475 -20.64 16.77 -12.03
N THR A 476 -20.56 17.14 -13.30
CA THR A 476 -21.28 18.29 -13.85
C THR A 476 -22.60 17.86 -14.48
N GLU A 477 -23.66 18.63 -14.16
CA GLU A 477 -24.97 18.49 -14.79
C GLU A 477 -24.95 18.82 -16.30
N ASP A 478 -24.05 19.71 -16.74
CA ASP A 478 -23.87 20.09 -18.13
C ASP A 478 -22.49 19.67 -18.64
N VAL A 479 -22.47 18.74 -19.59
CA VAL A 479 -21.25 18.24 -20.26
C VAL A 479 -20.40 19.35 -20.85
N ILE A 480 -21.02 20.47 -21.27
CA ILE A 480 -20.33 21.61 -21.87
C ILE A 480 -19.43 22.33 -20.88
N ASP A 481 -19.77 22.32 -19.59
CA ASP A 481 -19.05 23.09 -18.58
C ASP A 481 -17.64 22.56 -18.29
N ASN A 482 -17.29 21.35 -18.74
CA ASN A 482 -16.01 20.72 -18.51
C ASN A 482 -15.46 19.93 -19.70
N LEU A 483 -15.74 20.34 -20.93
CA LEU A 483 -15.16 19.73 -22.14
C LEU A 483 -13.63 19.81 -22.17
N THR A 484 -13.06 20.86 -21.60
CA THR A 484 -11.60 20.99 -21.44
C THR A 484 -11.02 19.84 -20.64
N ASP A 485 -11.65 19.45 -19.52
CA ASP A 485 -11.20 18.30 -18.72
C ASP A 485 -11.26 16.99 -19.51
N PHE A 486 -12.22 16.85 -20.41
CA PHE A 486 -12.28 15.71 -21.37
C PHE A 486 -11.06 15.68 -22.29
N GLY A 487 -10.67 16.83 -22.85
CA GLY A 487 -9.45 16.96 -23.66
C GLY A 487 -8.18 16.61 -22.86
N VAL A 488 -8.06 17.10 -21.63
CA VAL A 488 -6.93 16.80 -20.72
C VAL A 488 -6.83 15.30 -20.43
N VAL A 489 -7.95 14.60 -20.23
CA VAL A 489 -7.96 13.15 -20.05
C VAL A 489 -7.38 12.44 -21.26
N ILE A 490 -7.78 12.83 -22.48
CA ILE A 490 -7.27 12.22 -23.72
C ILE A 490 -5.77 12.49 -23.87
N ASP A 491 -5.34 13.75 -23.77
CA ASP A 491 -3.93 14.13 -23.93
C ASP A 491 -3.02 13.51 -22.87
N SER A 492 -3.54 13.30 -21.65
CA SER A 492 -2.83 12.60 -20.60
C SER A 492 -2.74 11.09 -20.89
N ALA A 493 -3.86 10.47 -21.28
CA ALA A 493 -3.89 9.05 -21.58
C ALA A 493 -2.97 8.64 -22.74
N ARG A 494 -2.87 9.48 -23.77
CA ARG A 494 -1.95 9.26 -24.90
C ARG A 494 -0.48 9.16 -24.48
N LYS A 495 -0.10 9.79 -23.37
CA LYS A 495 1.26 9.75 -22.80
C LYS A 495 1.49 8.53 -21.91
N SER A 496 0.45 7.79 -21.55
CA SER A 496 0.53 6.62 -20.71
C SER A 496 0.86 5.37 -21.51
N ALA A 497 1.83 4.60 -21.07
CA ALA A 497 2.12 3.27 -21.62
C ALA A 497 1.05 2.24 -21.21
N VAL A 498 0.38 2.46 -20.09
CA VAL A 498 -0.64 1.56 -19.51
C VAL A 498 -2.04 1.95 -19.96
N LEU A 499 -2.43 3.21 -19.82
CA LEU A 499 -3.81 3.67 -19.97
C LEU A 499 -4.17 4.17 -21.37
N SER A 500 -3.21 4.32 -22.28
CA SER A 500 -3.47 4.84 -23.63
C SER A 500 -4.58 4.07 -24.34
N LYS A 501 -4.48 2.76 -24.42
CA LYS A 501 -5.47 1.92 -25.09
C LYS A 501 -6.80 1.81 -24.31
N PRO A 502 -6.82 1.55 -23.00
CA PRO A 502 -8.05 1.52 -22.22
C PRO A 502 -8.86 2.81 -22.32
N VAL A 503 -8.20 3.95 -22.12
CA VAL A 503 -8.90 5.25 -22.17
C VAL A 503 -9.41 5.55 -23.57
N LYS A 504 -8.65 5.23 -24.65
CA LYS A 504 -9.14 5.40 -26.02
C LYS A 504 -10.45 4.64 -26.25
N ILE A 505 -10.53 3.39 -25.78
CA ILE A 505 -11.74 2.57 -25.93
C ILE A 505 -12.89 3.19 -25.13
N LEU A 506 -12.66 3.50 -23.86
CA LEU A 506 -13.69 4.06 -23.00
C LEU A 506 -14.21 5.41 -23.51
N MET A 507 -13.31 6.29 -24.01
CA MET A 507 -13.70 7.58 -24.58
C MET A 507 -14.57 7.44 -25.81
N ASN A 508 -14.22 6.52 -26.71
CA ASN A 508 -15.06 6.22 -27.86
C ASN A 508 -16.44 5.71 -27.44
N ASP A 509 -16.49 4.75 -26.51
CA ASP A 509 -17.73 4.18 -25.99
C ASP A 509 -18.58 5.27 -25.30
N TYR A 510 -17.95 6.18 -24.56
CA TYR A 510 -18.64 7.29 -23.91
C TYR A 510 -19.27 8.26 -24.92
N ILE A 511 -18.50 8.69 -25.94
CA ILE A 511 -19.02 9.56 -26.99
C ILE A 511 -20.15 8.87 -27.74
N GLU A 512 -20.01 7.59 -28.06
CA GLU A 512 -21.01 6.81 -28.76
C GLU A 512 -22.33 6.68 -27.99
N ALA A 513 -22.24 6.50 -26.63
CA ALA A 513 -23.41 6.26 -25.79
C ALA A 513 -24.09 7.52 -25.27
N LYS A 514 -23.34 8.58 -24.95
CA LYS A 514 -23.84 9.74 -24.19
C LYS A 514 -23.92 11.03 -24.99
N VAL A 515 -23.22 11.15 -26.11
CA VAL A 515 -23.14 12.39 -26.87
C VAL A 515 -24.12 12.38 -28.06
N ASP A 516 -25.39 12.09 -27.80
CA ASP A 516 -26.42 12.05 -28.85
C ASP A 516 -26.80 13.44 -29.41
N GLY A 517 -26.52 14.52 -28.65
CA GLY A 517 -26.84 15.89 -29.00
C GLY A 517 -25.92 16.54 -30.05
N LEU A 518 -24.81 15.91 -30.43
CA LEU A 518 -23.85 16.49 -31.36
C LEU A 518 -24.13 16.22 -32.88
N GLY A 519 -25.24 15.57 -33.20
CA GLY A 519 -25.60 15.35 -34.60
C GLY A 519 -24.48 14.71 -35.44
N GLY A 520 -24.22 15.24 -36.61
CA GLY A 520 -23.17 14.77 -37.52
C GLY A 520 -21.73 14.94 -36.99
N SER A 521 -21.52 15.85 -36.04
CA SER A 521 -20.21 16.13 -35.46
C SER A 521 -19.71 15.01 -34.50
N LYS A 522 -20.59 14.16 -33.99
CA LYS A 522 -20.23 12.96 -33.22
C LYS A 522 -19.22 12.10 -33.98
N GLN A 523 -19.48 11.86 -35.25
CA GLN A 523 -18.60 11.04 -36.10
C GLN A 523 -17.24 11.75 -36.36
N THR A 524 -17.25 13.06 -36.53
CA THR A 524 -16.01 13.86 -36.67
C THR A 524 -15.13 13.74 -35.47
N ILE A 525 -15.69 13.85 -34.25
CA ILE A 525 -14.95 13.70 -32.99
C ILE A 525 -14.39 12.28 -32.85
N LEU A 526 -15.21 11.25 -33.12
CA LEU A 526 -14.77 9.85 -33.10
C LEU A 526 -13.64 9.58 -34.10
N ASN A 527 -13.74 10.11 -35.31
CA ASN A 527 -12.70 10.00 -36.32
C ASN A 527 -11.43 10.71 -35.87
N SER A 528 -11.54 11.94 -35.34
CA SER A 528 -10.41 12.67 -34.82
C SER A 528 -9.67 11.88 -33.71
N ILE A 529 -10.40 11.31 -32.74
CA ILE A 529 -9.80 10.49 -31.67
C ILE A 529 -9.10 9.26 -32.28
N ASN A 530 -9.68 8.63 -33.29
CA ASN A 530 -9.10 7.43 -33.87
C ASN A 530 -7.90 7.70 -34.75
N ASP A 531 -7.95 8.74 -35.55
CA ASP A 531 -6.95 9.06 -36.57
C ASP A 531 -5.74 9.82 -35.99
N ASN A 532 -5.97 10.71 -35.01
CA ASN A 532 -4.94 11.55 -34.43
C ASN A 532 -4.44 11.10 -33.05
N TRP A 533 -4.86 9.92 -32.57
CA TRP A 533 -4.47 9.42 -31.26
C TRP A 533 -2.97 9.34 -31.07
N ASP A 534 -2.23 8.92 -32.08
CA ASP A 534 -0.78 8.75 -32.05
C ASP A 534 -0.02 9.98 -32.60
N SER A 535 -0.72 11.07 -32.98
CA SER A 535 -0.11 12.29 -33.44
C SER A 535 0.38 13.16 -32.26
N PRO A 536 1.69 13.37 -32.07
CA PRO A 536 2.21 14.11 -30.92
C PRO A 536 1.83 15.60 -30.97
N ASP A 537 1.62 16.15 -32.15
CA ASP A 537 1.34 17.56 -32.37
C ASP A 537 -0.15 17.90 -32.25
N TYR A 538 -1.02 16.91 -32.16
CA TYR A 538 -2.45 17.10 -31.98
C TYR A 538 -2.82 17.29 -30.51
N CYS A 539 -3.45 18.42 -30.15
CA CYS A 539 -3.81 18.78 -28.77
C CYS A 539 -5.33 18.73 -28.58
N TYR A 540 -5.82 17.69 -27.90
CA TYR A 540 -7.26 17.56 -27.60
C TYR A 540 -7.72 18.56 -26.53
N THR A 541 -6.84 18.94 -25.63
CA THR A 541 -7.13 20.00 -24.63
C THR A 541 -7.50 21.30 -25.34
N ASP A 542 -6.73 21.73 -26.35
CA ASP A 542 -6.98 22.97 -27.08
C ASP A 542 -8.26 22.86 -27.93
N LEU A 543 -8.51 21.70 -28.55
CA LEU A 543 -9.75 21.43 -29.27
C LEU A 543 -10.98 21.62 -28.37
N PHE A 544 -11.02 20.91 -27.25
CA PHE A 544 -12.18 20.91 -26.38
C PHE A 544 -12.32 22.20 -25.56
N ALA A 545 -11.21 22.85 -25.17
CA ALA A 545 -11.25 24.16 -24.53
C ALA A 545 -11.87 25.21 -25.46
N THR A 546 -11.49 25.22 -26.74
CA THR A 546 -12.07 26.15 -27.73
C THR A 546 -13.57 25.91 -27.90
N VAL A 547 -13.98 24.63 -28.00
CA VAL A 547 -15.41 24.27 -28.11
C VAL A 547 -16.18 24.66 -26.87
N GLU A 548 -15.65 24.39 -25.68
CA GLU A 548 -16.28 24.70 -24.39
C GLU A 548 -16.53 26.21 -24.25
N VAL A 549 -15.51 27.03 -24.43
CA VAL A 549 -15.63 28.49 -24.26
C VAL A 549 -16.55 29.08 -25.33
N THR A 550 -16.47 28.61 -26.55
CA THR A 550 -17.38 29.07 -27.63
C THR A 550 -18.83 28.73 -27.32
N ALA A 551 -19.09 27.51 -26.81
CA ALA A 551 -20.43 27.08 -26.43
C ALA A 551 -20.98 27.86 -25.23
N LYS A 552 -20.16 28.14 -24.22
CA LYS A 552 -20.55 28.96 -23.04
C LYS A 552 -20.91 30.38 -23.44
N ILE A 553 -20.10 31.03 -24.28
CA ILE A 553 -20.38 32.36 -24.80
C ILE A 553 -21.70 32.38 -25.57
N ALA A 554 -21.95 31.33 -26.38
CA ALA A 554 -23.17 31.23 -27.16
C ALA A 554 -24.44 31.00 -26.32
N LYS A 555 -24.31 30.33 -25.16
CA LYS A 555 -25.43 30.02 -24.25
C LYS A 555 -25.74 31.14 -23.26
N ASP A 556 -24.74 31.79 -22.70
CA ASP A 556 -24.84 32.58 -21.47
C ASP A 556 -24.39 34.04 -21.71
N SER A 557 -25.28 34.80 -22.27
CA SER A 557 -25.04 36.20 -22.72
C SER A 557 -24.71 37.22 -21.62
N GLY A 558 -24.59 36.83 -20.38
CA GLY A 558 -24.39 37.80 -19.30
C GLY A 558 -23.23 37.50 -18.33
N SER A 559 -22.70 36.30 -18.35
CA SER A 559 -21.71 35.88 -17.36
C SER A 559 -20.32 35.58 -17.94
N MET A 560 -20.19 35.30 -19.23
CA MET A 560 -18.94 34.94 -19.86
C MET A 560 -18.59 35.88 -20.99
N GLN A 561 -17.32 36.27 -21.08
CA GLN A 561 -16.82 37.22 -22.08
C GLN A 561 -16.06 36.46 -23.17
N MET A 562 -16.18 36.90 -24.45
CA MET A 562 -15.34 36.32 -25.53
C MET A 562 -13.84 36.43 -25.27
N THR A 563 -13.44 37.42 -24.50
CA THR A 563 -12.07 37.59 -24.02
C THR A 563 -11.59 36.40 -23.16
N ASP A 564 -12.48 35.60 -22.59
CA ASP A 564 -12.15 34.37 -21.88
C ASP A 564 -11.63 33.26 -22.80
N MET A 565 -11.86 33.37 -24.12
CA MET A 565 -11.27 32.51 -25.13
C MET A 565 -9.78 32.79 -25.40
N LYS A 566 -9.24 33.89 -24.86
CA LYS A 566 -7.89 34.35 -25.22
C LYS A 566 -6.84 33.27 -25.10
N ASP A 567 -6.80 32.58 -23.95
CA ASP A 567 -5.81 31.52 -23.69
C ASP A 567 -6.01 30.32 -24.62
N SER A 568 -7.26 29.92 -24.86
CA SER A 568 -7.58 28.80 -25.75
C SER A 568 -7.19 29.11 -27.21
N ILE A 569 -7.55 30.29 -27.71
CA ILE A 569 -7.20 30.71 -29.08
C ILE A 569 -5.70 30.91 -29.21
N LYS A 570 -5.05 31.53 -28.23
CA LYS A 570 -3.59 31.69 -28.22
C LYS A 570 -2.89 30.32 -28.26
N ASN A 571 -3.30 29.35 -27.44
CA ASN A 571 -2.73 28.03 -27.45
C ASN A 571 -2.95 27.35 -28.83
N LEU A 572 -4.14 27.49 -29.38
CA LEU A 572 -4.44 26.97 -30.72
C LEU A 572 -3.54 27.58 -31.81
N ILE A 573 -3.28 28.89 -31.75
CA ILE A 573 -2.39 29.59 -32.68
C ILE A 573 -0.94 29.14 -32.51
N GLU A 574 -0.46 29.03 -31.28
CA GLU A 574 0.93 28.74 -30.96
C GLU A 574 1.29 27.26 -31.09
N ASN A 575 0.38 26.34 -30.79
CA ASN A 575 0.67 24.91 -30.68
C ASN A 575 0.21 24.09 -31.89
N ASP A 576 -0.89 24.48 -32.57
CA ASP A 576 -1.37 23.76 -33.75
C ASP A 576 -0.61 24.15 -35.03
N THR A 577 0.68 23.81 -35.05
CA THR A 577 1.56 24.13 -36.21
C THR A 577 1.20 23.36 -37.46
N SER A 578 0.51 22.22 -37.32
CA SER A 578 0.00 21.40 -38.44
C SER A 578 -1.32 21.92 -39.02
N GLY A 579 -2.09 22.67 -38.24
CA GLY A 579 -3.45 23.09 -38.56
C GLY A 579 -4.50 21.98 -38.44
N GLU A 580 -4.14 20.80 -37.89
CA GLU A 580 -5.03 19.66 -37.79
C GLU A 580 -6.13 19.87 -36.76
N VAL A 581 -5.83 20.50 -35.62
CA VAL A 581 -6.82 20.84 -34.58
C VAL A 581 -7.81 21.87 -35.12
N LYS A 582 -7.31 22.94 -35.78
CA LYS A 582 -8.15 23.97 -36.46
C LYS A 582 -9.09 23.32 -37.48
N ALA A 583 -8.56 22.41 -38.31
CA ALA A 583 -9.35 21.69 -39.31
C ALA A 583 -10.45 20.85 -38.65
N THR A 584 -10.14 20.15 -37.54
CA THR A 584 -11.12 19.35 -36.80
C THR A 584 -12.21 20.21 -36.18
N ILE A 585 -11.87 21.37 -35.58
CA ILE A 585 -12.83 22.34 -35.04
C ILE A 585 -13.79 22.77 -36.13
N LYS A 586 -13.26 23.20 -37.28
CA LYS A 586 -14.08 23.63 -38.42
C LYS A 586 -14.97 22.56 -38.96
N GLU A 587 -14.46 21.34 -39.10
CA GLU A 587 -15.24 20.20 -39.52
C GLU A 587 -16.37 19.86 -38.53
N ALA A 588 -16.08 19.81 -37.24
CA ALA A 588 -17.08 19.55 -36.21
C ALA A 588 -18.18 20.61 -36.18
N VAL A 589 -17.79 21.88 -36.29
CA VAL A 589 -18.73 23.00 -36.35
C VAL A 589 -19.58 22.95 -37.62
N ASN A 590 -18.98 22.64 -38.78
CA ASN A 590 -19.72 22.45 -40.03
C ASN A 590 -20.71 21.28 -40.02
N ASN A 591 -20.40 20.24 -39.21
CA ASN A 591 -21.25 19.07 -39.02
C ASN A 591 -22.31 19.28 -37.91
N GLY A 592 -22.49 20.50 -37.42
CA GLY A 592 -23.58 20.90 -36.54
C GLY A 592 -23.27 20.86 -35.04
N ALA A 593 -21.98 20.90 -34.63
CA ALA A 593 -21.61 20.95 -33.21
C ALA A 593 -22.19 22.19 -32.52
N LEU A 594 -22.03 23.38 -33.14
CA LEU A 594 -22.60 24.62 -32.61
C LEU A 594 -24.11 24.65 -32.64
N ASP A 595 -24.75 24.12 -33.69
CA ASP A 595 -26.21 24.04 -33.79
C ASP A 595 -26.78 23.26 -32.59
N SER A 596 -26.17 22.14 -32.25
CA SER A 596 -26.56 21.29 -31.14
C SER A 596 -26.32 21.93 -29.78
N LEU A 597 -25.18 22.62 -29.61
CA LEU A 597 -24.80 23.27 -28.35
C LEU A 597 -25.58 24.56 -28.07
N VAL A 598 -25.81 25.37 -29.12
CA VAL A 598 -26.49 26.67 -29.00
C VAL A 598 -28.01 26.49 -28.98
N GLY A 599 -28.52 25.43 -29.62
CA GLY A 599 -29.96 25.17 -29.73
C GLY A 599 -30.71 26.13 -30.65
N ASP A 600 -30.00 26.99 -31.38
CA ASP A 600 -30.52 27.97 -32.35
C ASP A 600 -29.58 28.02 -33.57
N ALA A 601 -30.02 27.51 -34.69
CA ALA A 601 -29.20 27.39 -35.90
C ALA A 601 -28.76 28.75 -36.50
N ASN A 602 -29.53 29.82 -36.32
CA ASN A 602 -29.16 31.15 -36.79
C ASN A 602 -28.06 31.75 -35.93
N LYS A 603 -28.18 31.61 -34.58
CA LYS A 603 -27.11 31.99 -33.66
C LYS A 603 -25.84 31.20 -33.94
N ALA A 604 -25.97 29.92 -34.07
CA ALA A 604 -24.85 29.02 -34.36
C ALA A 604 -24.15 29.41 -35.68
N GLY A 605 -24.90 29.81 -36.70
CA GLY A 605 -24.33 30.28 -37.95
C GLY A 605 -23.43 31.50 -37.77
N VAL A 606 -23.89 32.53 -37.06
CA VAL A 606 -23.07 33.72 -36.79
C VAL A 606 -21.84 33.44 -35.95
N TYR A 607 -22.01 32.64 -34.86
CA TYR A 607 -20.86 32.23 -34.06
C TYR A 607 -19.83 31.39 -34.86
N LYS A 608 -20.31 30.54 -35.75
CA LYS A 608 -19.45 29.80 -36.67
C LYS A 608 -18.61 30.71 -37.54
N ASP A 609 -19.22 31.69 -38.17
CA ASP A 609 -18.54 32.59 -39.09
C ASP A 609 -17.47 33.42 -38.35
N ILE A 610 -17.79 33.94 -37.15
CA ILE A 610 -16.85 34.66 -36.30
C ILE A 610 -15.72 33.76 -35.84
N LEU A 611 -16.05 32.57 -35.36
CA LEU A 611 -15.04 31.61 -34.85
C LEU A 611 -14.06 31.20 -35.96
N PHE A 612 -14.57 30.93 -37.15
CA PHE A 612 -13.71 30.55 -38.29
C PHE A 612 -12.76 31.65 -38.67
N GLU A 613 -13.24 32.88 -38.75
CA GLU A 613 -12.41 34.02 -39.08
C GLU A 613 -11.35 34.31 -38.01
N ILE A 614 -11.73 34.22 -36.71
CA ILE A 614 -10.79 34.33 -35.60
C ILE A 614 -9.72 33.22 -35.65
N ILE A 615 -10.09 31.99 -35.87
CA ILE A 615 -9.14 30.85 -35.94
C ILE A 615 -8.17 31.02 -37.12
N ASP A 616 -8.62 31.57 -38.24
CA ASP A 616 -7.83 31.68 -39.46
C ASP A 616 -6.94 32.92 -39.51
N GLU A 617 -7.45 34.06 -39.09
CA GLU A 617 -6.84 35.38 -39.39
C GLU A 617 -6.23 36.06 -38.16
N THR A 618 -6.60 35.64 -36.93
CA THR A 618 -6.09 36.23 -35.69
C THR A 618 -4.65 35.79 -35.41
N ASP A 619 -3.81 36.73 -34.99
CA ASP A 619 -2.47 36.47 -34.49
C ASP A 619 -2.30 36.93 -33.03
N SER A 620 -1.15 36.62 -32.42
CA SER A 620 -0.89 36.95 -31.01
C SER A 620 -0.91 38.45 -30.71
N SER A 621 -0.86 39.32 -31.75
CA SER A 621 -0.89 40.79 -31.60
C SER A 621 -2.28 41.38 -31.72
N THR A 622 -3.20 40.71 -32.41
CA THR A 622 -4.57 41.19 -32.70
C THR A 622 -5.62 40.50 -31.83
N ILE A 623 -5.27 39.39 -31.16
CA ILE A 623 -6.20 38.51 -30.42
C ILE A 623 -7.12 39.26 -29.44
N ASP A 624 -6.59 40.26 -28.72
CA ASP A 624 -7.42 41.02 -27.76
C ASP A 624 -8.45 41.89 -28.47
N GLN A 625 -8.10 42.50 -29.60
CA GLN A 625 -9.01 43.32 -30.38
C GLN A 625 -10.08 42.49 -31.06
N ASP A 626 -9.68 41.34 -31.63
CA ASP A 626 -10.59 40.44 -32.33
C ASP A 626 -11.60 39.81 -31.39
N LEU A 627 -11.15 39.42 -30.20
CA LEU A 627 -12.06 38.85 -29.17
C LEU A 627 -12.98 39.92 -28.57
N GLN A 628 -12.52 41.16 -28.35
CA GLN A 628 -13.38 42.26 -27.91
C GLN A 628 -14.45 42.60 -28.95
N ALA A 629 -14.07 42.66 -30.22
CA ALA A 629 -15.01 42.90 -31.30
C ALA A 629 -16.01 41.71 -31.46
N GLY A 630 -15.53 40.47 -31.32
CA GLY A 630 -16.39 39.30 -31.27
C GLY A 630 -17.39 39.33 -30.11
N GLN A 631 -16.96 39.84 -28.93
CA GLN A 631 -17.86 40.04 -27.79
C GLN A 631 -19.01 40.99 -28.08
N VAL A 632 -18.72 42.08 -28.80
CA VAL A 632 -19.77 43.02 -29.23
C VAL A 632 -20.86 42.26 -30.03
N ILE A 633 -20.44 41.42 -30.97
CA ILE A 633 -21.40 40.63 -31.77
C ILE A 633 -22.14 39.62 -30.89
N ALA A 634 -21.47 38.98 -29.95
CA ALA A 634 -22.10 38.06 -29.00
C ALA A 634 -23.18 38.78 -28.17
N ASP A 635 -22.90 39.98 -27.68
CA ASP A 635 -23.84 40.80 -26.93
C ASP A 635 -25.05 41.19 -27.78
N ILE A 636 -24.85 41.54 -29.05
CA ILE A 636 -25.93 41.82 -29.99
C ILE A 636 -26.83 40.58 -30.20
N ILE A 637 -26.24 39.40 -30.41
CA ILE A 637 -26.94 38.17 -30.69
C ILE A 637 -27.74 37.69 -29.45
N ASN A 638 -27.20 37.90 -28.27
CA ASN A 638 -27.77 37.38 -27.04
C ASN A 638 -28.67 38.37 -26.30
N ASN A 639 -28.78 39.62 -26.79
CA ASN A 639 -29.64 40.60 -26.17
C ASN A 639 -31.12 40.33 -26.51
N PRO A 640 -31.97 39.84 -25.57
CA PRO A 640 -33.38 39.56 -25.87
C PRO A 640 -34.18 40.89 -25.91
N LYS A 641 -35.06 41.00 -26.91
CA LYS A 641 -36.00 42.10 -27.07
C LYS A 641 -36.97 42.34 -25.89
N THR A 642 -36.95 41.50 -24.88
CA THR A 642 -37.84 41.50 -23.72
C THR A 642 -37.39 42.42 -22.58
N GLY A 643 -36.51 43.30 -22.85
CA GLY A 643 -35.78 44.25 -22.24
C GLY A 643 -36.07 45.11 -21.08
N GLU A 644 -35.42 44.86 -19.99
CA GLU A 644 -35.12 45.84 -18.95
C GLU A 644 -33.64 46.27 -18.98
N THR A 645 -32.78 45.60 -19.76
CA THR A 645 -31.33 45.86 -19.85
C THR A 645 -30.95 46.19 -21.29
N SER A 646 -30.31 47.34 -21.51
CA SER A 646 -29.69 47.72 -22.74
C SER A 646 -28.42 46.91 -22.99
N MET A 647 -28.18 46.50 -24.23
CA MET A 647 -26.88 45.92 -24.64
C MET A 647 -25.72 46.89 -24.33
N LEU A 648 -25.97 48.17 -24.45
CA LEU A 648 -24.97 49.21 -24.17
C LEU A 648 -24.57 49.29 -22.70
N ASP A 649 -25.31 48.72 -21.78
CA ASP A 649 -24.97 48.69 -20.34
C ASP A 649 -23.72 47.87 -20.06
N ASN A 650 -23.27 47.02 -20.97
CA ASN A 650 -22.03 46.24 -20.88
C ASN A 650 -20.78 47.09 -21.20
N TYR A 651 -20.96 48.36 -21.72
CA TYR A 651 -19.86 49.19 -22.18
C TYR A 651 -19.68 50.42 -21.33
N SER A 652 -18.46 50.96 -21.30
CA SER A 652 -18.09 52.16 -20.57
C SER A 652 -18.62 53.42 -21.26
N GLY A 653 -19.14 54.39 -20.49
CA GLY A 653 -19.64 55.66 -20.96
C GLY A 653 -20.69 56.20 -19.97
N GLU A 654 -20.88 57.53 -19.93
CA GLU A 654 -21.90 58.14 -19.08
C GLU A 654 -23.25 58.21 -19.79
N THR A 655 -23.25 58.26 -21.13
CA THR A 655 -24.44 58.31 -21.97
C THR A 655 -24.51 57.11 -22.92
N ASP A 656 -25.71 56.79 -23.44
CA ASP A 656 -25.88 55.69 -24.40
C ASP A 656 -25.08 55.97 -25.72
N GLU A 657 -24.95 57.26 -26.10
CA GLU A 657 -24.12 57.66 -27.25
C GLU A 657 -22.63 57.37 -27.02
N GLU A 658 -22.09 57.67 -25.82
CA GLU A 658 -20.68 57.38 -25.51
C GLU A 658 -20.44 55.86 -25.46
N LYS A 659 -21.34 55.08 -24.91
CA LYS A 659 -21.28 53.62 -24.91
C LYS A 659 -21.33 53.07 -26.34
N ALA A 660 -22.20 53.64 -27.17
CA ALA A 660 -22.31 53.26 -28.60
C ALA A 660 -21.02 53.58 -29.40
N GLU A 661 -20.33 54.70 -29.08
CA GLU A 661 -19.01 55.03 -29.67
C GLU A 661 -17.99 53.94 -29.31
N VAL A 662 -17.94 53.49 -28.03
CA VAL A 662 -17.04 52.40 -27.63
C VAL A 662 -17.33 51.11 -28.41
N VAL A 663 -18.59 50.78 -28.61
CA VAL A 663 -19.00 49.61 -29.43
C VAL A 663 -18.48 49.72 -30.86
N ILE A 664 -18.67 50.89 -31.52
CA ILE A 664 -18.26 51.11 -32.88
C ILE A 664 -16.73 51.10 -32.99
N GLU A 665 -16.00 51.80 -32.09
CA GLU A 665 -14.55 51.77 -32.07
C GLU A 665 -14.00 50.34 -31.91
N THR A 666 -14.60 49.57 -31.01
CA THR A 666 -14.21 48.17 -30.80
C THR A 666 -14.38 47.34 -32.06
N LEU A 667 -15.52 47.43 -32.75
CA LEU A 667 -15.76 46.73 -34.02
C LEU A 667 -14.78 47.18 -35.10
N VAL A 668 -14.56 48.47 -35.29
CA VAL A 668 -13.66 49.04 -36.31
C VAL A 668 -12.22 48.64 -36.05
N SER A 669 -11.81 48.44 -34.80
CA SER A 669 -10.46 48.04 -34.45
C SER A 669 -10.07 46.65 -34.94
N SER A 670 -11.04 45.74 -35.06
CA SER A 670 -10.79 44.36 -35.52
C SER A 670 -10.99 44.26 -37.04
N GLU A 671 -9.93 43.88 -37.75
CA GLU A 671 -10.01 43.56 -39.20
C GLU A 671 -10.78 42.24 -39.39
N THR A 672 -10.49 41.25 -38.55
CA THR A 672 -11.04 39.92 -38.56
C THR A 672 -12.59 39.94 -38.45
N VAL A 673 -13.11 40.59 -37.43
CA VAL A 673 -14.58 40.69 -37.23
C VAL A 673 -15.22 41.56 -38.30
N MET A 674 -14.54 42.61 -38.77
CA MET A 674 -15.04 43.45 -39.84
C MET A 674 -15.19 42.72 -41.18
N ASN A 675 -14.37 41.69 -41.46
CA ASN A 675 -14.54 40.83 -42.65
C ASN A 675 -15.89 40.12 -42.57
N VAL A 676 -16.24 39.49 -41.43
CA VAL A 676 -17.54 38.84 -41.24
C VAL A 676 -18.68 39.84 -41.42
N LEU A 677 -18.57 41.02 -40.79
CA LEU A 677 -19.61 42.03 -40.89
C LEU A 677 -19.75 42.59 -42.30
N THR A 678 -18.65 42.64 -43.09
CA THR A 678 -18.68 43.08 -44.48
C THR A 678 -19.42 42.08 -45.34
N ASP A 679 -19.24 40.79 -45.13
CA ASP A 679 -19.97 39.76 -45.82
C ASP A 679 -21.47 39.79 -45.49
N GLU A 680 -21.81 39.99 -44.22
CA GLU A 680 -23.20 40.17 -43.80
C GLU A 680 -23.86 41.42 -44.39
N ALA A 681 -23.13 42.56 -44.46
CA ALA A 681 -23.63 43.75 -45.10
C ALA A 681 -23.80 43.58 -46.60
N ASN A 682 -22.95 42.80 -47.27
CA ASN A 682 -23.08 42.47 -48.69
C ASN A 682 -24.32 41.60 -48.95
N LYS A 683 -24.70 40.71 -48.00
CA LYS A 683 -25.99 39.96 -48.08
C LYS A 683 -27.16 40.90 -48.07
N VAL A 684 -27.17 41.94 -47.23
CA VAL A 684 -28.23 42.98 -47.18
C VAL A 684 -28.32 43.74 -48.52
N ASP A 685 -27.18 44.19 -49.08
CA ASP A 685 -27.12 44.88 -50.34
C ASP A 685 -27.63 44.03 -51.51
N GLY A 686 -27.37 42.73 -51.47
CA GLY A 686 -27.84 41.75 -52.45
C GLY A 686 -29.33 41.39 -52.30
N GLY A 687 -30.04 41.94 -51.32
CA GLY A 687 -31.41 41.58 -51.00
C GLY A 687 -31.58 40.19 -50.38
N HIS A 688 -30.48 39.67 -49.80
CA HIS A 688 -30.47 38.40 -49.10
C HIS A 688 -30.65 38.64 -47.59
N ASN A 689 -31.09 37.59 -46.88
CA ASN A 689 -31.23 37.67 -45.44
C ASN A 689 -29.83 37.68 -44.77
N SER A 690 -29.57 38.63 -43.88
CA SER A 690 -28.41 38.70 -43.05
C SER A 690 -28.79 38.33 -41.59
N ASP A 691 -28.13 37.32 -41.05
CA ASP A 691 -28.47 36.88 -39.72
C ASP A 691 -28.04 37.93 -38.69
N VAL A 692 -26.90 38.57 -38.86
CA VAL A 692 -26.43 39.68 -37.99
C VAL A 692 -27.41 40.84 -38.01
N LYS A 693 -27.87 41.26 -39.22
CA LYS A 693 -28.87 42.32 -39.36
C LYS A 693 -30.17 41.99 -38.63
N ASN A 694 -30.62 40.76 -38.71
CA ASN A 694 -31.85 40.33 -37.98
C ASN A 694 -31.69 40.52 -36.47
N TYR A 695 -30.56 40.22 -35.88
CA TYR A 695 -30.31 40.41 -34.45
C TYR A 695 -30.21 41.91 -34.11
N ILE A 696 -29.52 42.71 -34.92
CA ILE A 696 -29.45 44.17 -34.78
C ILE A 696 -30.83 44.80 -34.84
N ASP A 697 -31.69 44.38 -35.79
CA ASP A 697 -33.08 44.87 -35.88
C ASP A 697 -33.95 44.49 -34.69
N ASN A 698 -33.55 43.50 -33.95
CA ASN A 698 -34.19 43.08 -32.70
C ASN A 698 -33.63 43.76 -31.43
N LEU A 699 -32.61 44.63 -31.53
CA LEU A 699 -32.18 45.47 -30.43
C LEU A 699 -33.28 46.45 -29.99
N SER A 700 -33.16 47.00 -28.78
CA SER A 700 -34.05 48.05 -28.30
C SER A 700 -34.01 49.27 -29.20
N ASP A 701 -35.10 50.02 -29.27
CA ASP A 701 -35.11 51.27 -30.08
C ASP A 701 -34.12 52.30 -29.56
N SER A 702 -33.83 52.28 -28.25
CA SER A 702 -32.76 53.12 -27.63
C SER A 702 -31.39 52.76 -28.15
N ASP A 703 -31.03 51.43 -28.09
CA ASP A 703 -29.70 50.95 -28.53
C ASP A 703 -29.50 51.26 -30.03
N LYS A 704 -30.49 50.97 -30.85
CA LYS A 704 -30.43 51.27 -32.31
C LYS A 704 -30.24 52.75 -32.57
N SER A 705 -30.96 53.60 -31.85
CA SER A 705 -30.85 55.04 -31.97
C SER A 705 -29.47 55.57 -31.57
N ALA A 706 -28.95 55.07 -30.44
CA ALA A 706 -27.63 55.44 -29.97
C ALA A 706 -26.52 55.00 -30.93
N LEU A 707 -26.55 53.74 -31.41
CA LEU A 707 -25.61 53.21 -32.37
C LEU A 707 -25.66 53.96 -33.70
N SER A 708 -26.84 54.28 -34.23
CA SER A 708 -27.01 55.07 -35.45
C SER A 708 -26.51 56.50 -35.27
N SER A 709 -26.79 57.11 -34.08
CA SER A 709 -26.30 58.47 -33.73
C SER A 709 -24.78 58.51 -33.68
N ALA A 710 -24.15 57.55 -32.99
CA ALA A 710 -22.70 57.43 -32.90
C ALA A 710 -22.06 57.22 -34.29
N LEU A 711 -22.59 56.32 -35.11
CA LEU A 711 -22.09 56.13 -36.49
C LEU A 711 -22.11 57.40 -37.33
N SER A 712 -23.06 58.26 -37.15
CA SER A 712 -23.16 59.54 -37.90
C SER A 712 -22.04 60.53 -37.61
N GLN A 713 -21.26 60.29 -36.54
CA GLN A 713 -20.11 61.12 -36.16
C GLN A 713 -18.79 60.73 -36.87
N TYR A 714 -18.75 59.55 -37.47
CA TYR A 714 -17.57 59.04 -38.16
C TYR A 714 -17.57 59.43 -39.64
N ASP A 715 -16.39 59.37 -40.26
CA ASP A 715 -16.20 59.65 -41.71
C ASP A 715 -16.98 58.56 -42.53
N SER A 716 -18.04 59.02 -43.18
CA SER A 716 -18.87 58.21 -44.06
C SER A 716 -18.15 57.64 -45.27
N THR A 717 -16.92 58.07 -45.56
CA THR A 717 -16.09 57.53 -46.64
C THR A 717 -15.27 56.34 -46.20
N ASN A 718 -15.15 56.10 -44.92
CA ASN A 718 -14.46 54.92 -44.36
C ASN A 718 -15.25 53.62 -44.68
N PRO A 719 -14.64 52.63 -45.38
CA PRO A 719 -15.33 51.37 -45.74
C PRO A 719 -15.91 50.61 -44.57
N LYS A 720 -15.22 50.59 -43.41
CA LYS A 720 -15.69 49.92 -42.20
C LYS A 720 -16.94 50.61 -41.64
N ILE A 721 -16.94 51.94 -41.63
CA ILE A 721 -18.12 52.72 -41.21
C ILE A 721 -19.29 52.50 -42.17
N GLN A 722 -19.03 52.41 -43.48
CA GLN A 722 -20.06 52.10 -44.47
C GLN A 722 -20.68 50.72 -44.21
N THR A 723 -19.87 49.71 -43.90
CA THR A 723 -20.33 48.37 -43.52
C THR A 723 -21.23 48.45 -42.31
N LEU A 724 -20.79 49.08 -41.21
CA LEU A 724 -21.57 49.23 -40.00
C LEU A 724 -22.85 50.04 -40.24
N SER A 725 -22.81 51.09 -41.04
CA SER A 725 -24.00 51.87 -41.37
C SER A 725 -25.06 51.10 -42.13
N LYS A 726 -24.68 50.14 -42.96
CA LYS A 726 -25.61 49.20 -43.61
C LYS A 726 -26.29 48.25 -42.68
N LEU A 727 -25.54 47.77 -41.65
CA LEU A 727 -26.07 46.82 -40.67
C LEU A 727 -26.88 47.53 -39.58
N PHE A 728 -26.41 48.66 -39.05
CA PHE A 728 -27.03 49.38 -37.93
C PHE A 728 -27.94 50.56 -38.39
N GLY A 729 -27.82 51.00 -39.65
CA GLY A 729 -28.72 52.05 -40.20
C GLY A 729 -30.11 51.55 -40.48
N ASN A 730 -31.11 52.44 -40.34
CA ASN A 730 -32.50 52.15 -40.65
C ASN A 730 -32.74 52.02 -42.16
#